data_dcac9ad0852f1a634cfbc156b6f7b618
#
_entry.id   dcac9ad0852f1a634cfbc156b6f7b618
#
_cell.length_a   1.000
_cell.length_b   1.000
_cell.length_c   1.000
_cell.angle_alpha   90.00
_cell.angle_beta   90.00
_cell.angle_gamma   90.00
#
_symmetry.space_group_name_H-M   'P 1'
#
loop_
_entity.id
_entity.type
_entity.pdbx_description
1 polymer ?
#
loop_
_entity_poly.entity_id
_entity_poly.type
_entity_poly.pdbx_seq_one_letter_code
_entity_poly.pdbx_strand_id
1 'polypeptide(L)'
;MRSYLILICAALAPGRAESIYATAAGCEACHAEIHQKWSESRHSRMVQPATKTSVQGDFRRGRIVLRGQSFTLSERNGVFYVTDSYLTGKPQQHRVDYTLGNRRIQHYLSKLDDGRIIVLPPSWDVIRKQWFHNLDIDDPDEAPGVQVQVWNKHCYSCHVSQEEKNFDLKTGGYNTIWLDFGTNCERCHGAGRAHIEHRNAHGSNAIDDIVVQTKLDPARNTQVCAQCHSLRDIYAKGYEAGANYYDFFLPVLEFGYPSTGDPAYFADGRTRRFSNDAIGLWQSECFLRGGATCVNCHLEPHNTDIDKNPQLRPDRNQLCTGCHSNLARDKEQALARHTHHAPGSAGRSCIECHMPRTVTSIKAQIRDHSISIPVPENTIRHGIPNACNSCHQDRDAAWTLKQMDAWYGSRSREKLIRRANASSLARKNDPAAIPLLLEILNNRNEGPVARANAAGHLGRFSVDPTVFEALRHELQDPDPLIRAIAAINLRPGAADRAAAIEALAQGLKDPAAIVRIGTVATLVSLGIRDMPGQYSEDFKRAKAAFAARADHYSDDATQQVAAGKFYLLTGDASRAVRAFELVSRLDPDQNIEYLLGYAYAQSGDVSRARRILEQIPAFNTQYVAAQRLLRTLPASQ
;
A
#
# COMPACT_ATOMS: atom_id res chain seq x y z
N MET A 1 70.07 8.73 6.63
CA MET A 1 68.74 9.17 6.23
C MET A 1 68.20 8.15 5.21
N ARG A 2 67.28 7.27 5.66
CA ARG A 2 66.64 6.27 4.79
C ARG A 2 65.17 6.70 4.59
N SER A 3 64.86 7.12 3.36
CA SER A 3 63.51 7.48 2.95
C SER A 3 62.68 6.20 2.74
N TYR A 4 61.60 6.04 3.47
CA TYR A 4 60.58 5.00 3.23
C TYR A 4 59.57 5.54 2.25
N LEU A 5 59.53 4.96 1.05
CA LEU A 5 58.42 5.13 0.10
C LEU A 5 57.21 4.32 0.62
N ILE A 6 56.16 4.99 1.01
CA ILE A 6 54.86 4.35 1.30
C ILE A 6 54.15 4.17 -0.04
N LEU A 7 54.07 2.94 -0.52
CA LEU A 7 53.19 2.57 -1.62
C LEU A 7 51.75 2.53 -1.10
N ILE A 8 50.95 3.51 -1.49
CA ILE A 8 49.50 3.49 -1.32
C ILE A 8 48.94 2.57 -2.40
N CYS A 9 48.63 1.30 -2.06
CA CYS A 9 47.79 0.46 -2.87
C CYS A 9 46.34 1.01 -2.83
N ALA A 10 45.96 1.73 -3.86
CA ALA A 10 44.56 2.05 -4.13
C ALA A 10 43.88 0.71 -4.50
N ALA A 11 43.13 0.16 -3.56
CA ALA A 11 42.23 -0.95 -3.84
C ALA A 11 41.16 -0.44 -4.83
N LEU A 12 41.24 -0.87 -6.06
CA LEU A 12 40.19 -0.73 -7.06
C LEU A 12 38.96 -1.44 -6.52
N ALA A 13 37.97 -0.67 -6.07
CA ALA A 13 36.64 -1.18 -5.78
C ALA A 13 36.07 -1.82 -7.04
N PRO A 14 35.40 -3.00 -6.97
CA PRO A 14 34.76 -3.61 -8.12
C PRO A 14 33.83 -2.60 -8.75
N GLY A 15 33.95 -2.41 -10.07
CA GLY A 15 33.21 -1.40 -10.83
C GLY A 15 31.71 -1.53 -10.56
N ARG A 16 31.13 -0.52 -9.91
CA ARG A 16 29.68 -0.32 -9.91
C ARG A 16 29.28 -0.17 -11.38
N ALA A 17 28.40 -1.05 -11.86
CA ALA A 17 27.70 -0.76 -13.11
C ALA A 17 27.18 0.69 -13.02
N GLU A 18 27.46 1.50 -14.02
CA GLU A 18 27.00 2.90 -14.02
C GLU A 18 25.51 2.92 -13.79
N SER A 19 25.06 3.67 -12.78
CA SER A 19 23.66 3.81 -12.45
C SER A 19 22.91 4.43 -13.63
N ILE A 20 21.77 3.85 -14.01
CA ILE A 20 20.89 4.46 -15.03
C ILE A 20 20.22 5.74 -14.51
N TYR A 21 20.30 6.01 -13.22
CA TYR A 21 19.71 7.17 -12.56
C TYR A 21 20.72 8.30 -12.42
N ALA A 22 20.20 9.52 -12.57
CA ALA A 22 21.00 10.76 -12.53
C ALA A 22 20.95 11.46 -11.16
N THR A 23 19.95 11.11 -10.30
CA THR A 23 19.56 11.83 -9.08
C THR A 23 18.93 13.20 -9.35
N ALA A 24 18.29 13.79 -8.33
CA ALA A 24 17.69 15.12 -8.46
C ALA A 24 18.74 16.20 -8.77
N ALA A 25 19.97 16.07 -8.22
CA ALA A 25 21.07 17.01 -8.47
C ALA A 25 21.50 17.02 -9.95
N GLY A 26 21.45 15.88 -10.65
CA GLY A 26 21.75 15.82 -12.07
C GLY A 26 20.76 16.59 -12.94
N CYS A 27 19.51 16.72 -12.49
CA CYS A 27 18.46 17.46 -13.21
C CYS A 27 18.57 18.98 -13.03
N GLU A 28 19.16 19.44 -11.92
CA GLU A 28 19.25 20.86 -11.54
C GLU A 28 19.94 21.72 -12.61
N ALA A 29 21.01 21.20 -13.21
CA ALA A 29 21.84 21.95 -14.16
C ALA A 29 21.04 22.50 -15.38
N CYS A 30 20.00 21.77 -15.82
CA CYS A 30 19.16 22.19 -16.94
C CYS A 30 17.76 22.66 -16.51
N HIS A 31 17.27 22.19 -15.35
CA HIS A 31 15.92 22.44 -14.85
C HIS A 31 15.90 23.21 -13.51
N ALA A 32 16.79 24.21 -13.34
CA ALA A 32 17.01 24.92 -12.08
C ALA A 32 15.74 25.47 -11.43
N GLU A 33 14.83 26.11 -12.20
CA GLU A 33 13.58 26.66 -11.67
C GLU A 33 12.64 25.54 -11.16
N ILE A 34 12.50 24.46 -11.93
CA ILE A 34 11.66 23.32 -11.54
C ILE A 34 12.27 22.59 -10.35
N HIS A 35 13.60 22.42 -10.34
CA HIS A 35 14.33 21.81 -9.23
C HIS A 35 14.15 22.61 -7.93
N GLN A 36 14.24 23.95 -7.98
CA GLN A 36 13.98 24.80 -6.82
C GLN A 36 12.57 24.57 -6.27
N LYS A 37 11.53 24.60 -7.13
CA LYS A 37 10.15 24.35 -6.73
C LYS A 37 9.97 22.97 -6.10
N TRP A 38 10.56 21.94 -6.72
CA TRP A 38 10.54 20.59 -6.18
C TRP A 38 11.26 20.50 -4.83
N SER A 39 12.42 21.14 -4.65
CA SER A 39 13.21 21.10 -3.41
C SER A 39 12.48 21.68 -2.20
N GLU A 40 11.50 22.55 -2.43
CA GLU A 40 10.61 23.11 -1.41
C GLU A 40 9.33 22.30 -1.21
N SER A 41 9.05 21.33 -2.08
CA SER A 41 7.85 20.50 -2.05
C SER A 41 7.84 19.51 -0.87
N ARG A 42 6.68 18.93 -0.62
CA ARG A 42 6.53 17.85 0.37
C ARG A 42 7.17 16.55 -0.08
N HIS A 43 7.22 16.32 -1.38
CA HIS A 43 7.81 15.12 -1.96
C HIS A 43 9.33 15.06 -1.67
N SER A 44 10.04 16.15 -1.89
CA SER A 44 11.48 16.22 -1.60
C SER A 44 11.81 16.18 -0.10
N ARG A 45 10.94 16.76 0.73
CA ARG A 45 11.16 16.93 2.18
C ARG A 45 10.47 15.87 3.05
N MET A 46 9.99 14.79 2.43
CA MET A 46 9.26 13.74 3.14
C MET A 46 10.13 13.03 4.16
N VAL A 47 11.38 12.71 3.80
CA VAL A 47 12.42 12.21 4.71
C VAL A 47 13.65 13.10 4.54
N GLN A 48 14.26 13.49 5.66
CA GLN A 48 15.44 14.34 5.67
C GLN A 48 16.41 13.89 6.78
N PRO A 49 17.71 14.13 6.65
CA PRO A 49 18.62 14.05 7.78
C PRO A 49 18.15 14.94 8.92
N ALA A 50 18.26 14.47 10.15
CA ALA A 50 17.88 15.25 11.33
C ALA A 50 18.89 16.35 11.61
N THR A 51 18.49 17.59 11.37
CA THR A 51 19.29 18.82 11.56
C THR A 51 18.48 19.85 12.34
N LYS A 52 19.14 20.94 12.76
CA LYS A 52 18.45 22.06 13.41
C LYS A 52 17.35 22.69 12.53
N THR A 53 17.46 22.58 11.21
CA THR A 53 16.48 23.12 10.26
C THR A 53 15.37 22.15 9.91
N SER A 54 15.63 20.85 9.93
CA SER A 54 14.62 19.83 9.60
C SER A 54 13.80 19.36 10.79
N VAL A 55 14.36 19.35 12.01
CA VAL A 55 13.66 18.96 13.25
C VAL A 55 12.75 20.09 13.71
N GLN A 56 11.44 19.80 13.84
CA GLN A 56 10.43 20.79 14.24
C GLN A 56 9.95 20.63 15.69
N GLY A 57 10.13 19.44 16.30
CA GLY A 57 9.74 19.17 17.68
C GLY A 57 10.61 19.88 18.70
N ASP A 58 10.03 20.25 19.83
CA ASP A 58 10.74 20.90 20.92
C ASP A 58 11.51 19.87 21.78
N PHE A 59 12.72 19.51 21.38
CA PHE A 59 13.59 18.60 22.10
C PHE A 59 14.19 19.18 23.41
N ARG A 60 14.00 20.48 23.69
CA ARG A 60 14.41 21.12 24.95
C ARG A 60 13.40 20.92 26.08
N ARG A 61 12.21 20.39 25.75
CA ARG A 61 11.17 20.12 26.75
C ARG A 61 11.61 19.13 27.83
N GLY A 62 12.65 18.32 27.57
CA GLY A 62 13.16 17.33 28.52
C GLY A 62 12.24 16.11 28.63
N ARG A 63 11.65 15.86 29.80
CA ARG A 63 10.80 14.71 30.05
C ARG A 63 9.38 14.92 29.55
N ILE A 64 8.87 13.94 28.82
CA ILE A 64 7.46 13.84 28.39
C ILE A 64 6.90 12.46 28.74
N VAL A 65 5.58 12.35 28.86
CA VAL A 65 4.86 11.09 29.10
C VAL A 65 3.84 10.90 27.98
N LEU A 66 3.90 9.76 27.29
CA LEU A 66 2.97 9.38 26.21
C LEU A 66 2.50 7.95 26.46
N ARG A 67 1.20 7.68 26.41
CA ARG A 67 0.62 6.36 26.72
C ARG A 67 1.14 5.74 28.03
N GLY A 68 1.36 6.55 29.06
CA GLY A 68 1.89 6.11 30.34
C GLY A 68 3.41 5.82 30.38
N GLN A 69 4.10 5.91 29.26
CA GLN A 69 5.55 5.72 29.14
C GLN A 69 6.30 7.04 29.19
N SER A 70 7.47 7.05 29.86
CA SER A 70 8.32 8.23 29.99
C SER A 70 9.41 8.26 28.94
N PHE A 71 9.57 9.41 28.28
CA PHE A 71 10.62 9.67 27.29
C PHE A 71 11.41 10.92 27.73
N THR A 72 12.73 10.89 27.58
CA THR A 72 13.58 12.07 27.78
C THR A 72 14.12 12.54 26.45
N LEU A 73 13.77 13.78 26.10
CA LEU A 73 14.19 14.46 24.89
C LEU A 73 15.40 15.34 25.17
N SER A 74 16.39 15.35 24.30
CA SER A 74 17.56 16.23 24.46
C SER A 74 18.17 16.63 23.12
N GLU A 75 18.76 17.82 23.09
CA GLU A 75 19.57 18.35 22.00
C GLU A 75 20.98 18.65 22.54
N ARG A 76 22.00 18.17 21.85
CA ARG A 76 23.42 18.46 22.17
C ARG A 76 24.17 18.77 20.88
N ASN A 77 24.67 19.99 20.76
CA ASN A 77 25.43 20.45 19.58
C ASN A 77 24.71 20.21 18.23
N GLY A 78 23.37 20.34 18.20
CA GLY A 78 22.57 20.14 17.00
C GLY A 78 22.26 18.69 16.65
N VAL A 79 22.57 17.75 17.55
CA VAL A 79 22.19 16.34 17.48
C VAL A 79 21.06 16.08 18.49
N PHE A 80 20.04 15.39 18.06
CA PHE A 80 18.81 15.14 18.81
C PHE A 80 18.79 13.69 19.34
N TYR A 81 18.28 13.52 20.55
CA TYR A 81 18.21 12.22 21.21
C TYR A 81 16.87 12.00 21.90
N VAL A 82 16.41 10.76 21.88
CA VAL A 82 15.30 10.26 22.69
C VAL A 82 15.84 9.16 23.61
N THR A 83 15.62 9.26 24.92
CA THR A 83 15.93 8.21 25.86
C THR A 83 14.63 7.59 26.35
N ASP A 84 14.51 6.27 26.25
CA ASP A 84 13.34 5.49 26.65
C ASP A 84 13.72 4.06 27.03
N SER A 85 12.74 3.30 27.49
CA SER A 85 12.89 1.86 27.79
C SER A 85 12.04 0.99 26.85
N TYR A 86 11.54 1.54 25.76
CA TYR A 86 10.54 0.94 24.89
C TYR A 86 11.02 -0.33 24.20
N LEU A 87 12.26 -0.34 23.70
CA LEU A 87 12.79 -1.49 22.96
C LEU A 87 13.25 -2.65 23.83
N THR A 88 13.85 -2.36 24.98
CA THR A 88 14.62 -3.35 25.74
C THR A 88 14.14 -3.51 27.19
N GLY A 89 13.14 -2.73 27.60
CA GLY A 89 12.72 -2.63 29.00
C GLY A 89 13.73 -1.90 29.91
N LYS A 90 14.87 -1.48 29.36
CA LYS A 90 15.92 -0.71 30.08
C LYS A 90 16.13 0.64 29.38
N PRO A 91 16.47 1.70 30.16
CA PRO A 91 16.75 3.00 29.58
C PRO A 91 17.85 2.93 28.51
N GLN A 92 17.52 3.33 27.30
CA GLN A 92 18.44 3.39 26.16
C GLN A 92 18.29 4.73 25.46
N GLN A 93 19.42 5.34 25.07
CA GLN A 93 19.44 6.59 24.31
C GLN A 93 19.54 6.30 22.83
N HIS A 94 18.56 6.81 22.06
CA HIS A 94 18.50 6.71 20.61
C HIS A 94 18.83 8.06 19.99
N ARG A 95 19.77 8.07 19.07
CA ARG A 95 20.04 9.25 18.23
C ARG A 95 18.92 9.38 17.20
N VAL A 96 18.46 10.59 16.95
CA VAL A 96 17.57 10.90 15.82
C VAL A 96 18.44 11.09 14.58
N ASP A 97 18.36 10.17 13.64
CA ASP A 97 19.13 10.21 12.40
C ASP A 97 18.37 10.89 11.27
N TYR A 98 17.04 10.67 11.20
CA TYR A 98 16.19 11.24 10.16
C TYR A 98 14.88 11.76 10.75
N THR A 99 14.26 12.70 10.01
CA THR A 99 12.87 13.14 10.21
C THR A 99 12.00 12.57 9.10
N LEU A 100 10.76 12.20 9.42
CA LEU A 100 9.75 11.71 8.47
C LEU A 100 8.50 12.59 8.58
N GLY A 101 8.19 13.30 7.50
CA GLY A 101 7.12 14.30 7.47
C GLY A 101 7.58 15.69 7.94
N ASN A 102 6.85 16.74 7.52
CA ASN A 102 7.26 18.11 7.82
C ASN A 102 6.10 19.12 7.91
N ARG A 103 4.85 18.71 7.61
CA ARG A 103 3.72 19.66 7.51
C ARG A 103 2.67 19.50 8.59
N ARG A 104 2.19 18.28 8.80
CA ARG A 104 1.12 18.00 9.79
C ARG A 104 1.66 17.29 11.01
N ILE A 105 2.44 16.28 10.75
CA ILE A 105 3.16 15.50 11.75
C ILE A 105 4.61 15.33 11.32
N GLN A 106 5.46 15.08 12.30
CA GLN A 106 6.85 14.71 12.08
C GLN A 106 7.20 13.56 13.02
N HIS A 107 7.57 12.42 12.44
CA HIS A 107 8.17 11.31 13.16
C HIS A 107 9.69 11.44 13.17
N TYR A 108 10.31 10.79 14.12
CA TYR A 108 11.76 10.73 14.29
C TYR A 108 12.23 9.30 14.10
N LEU A 109 13.27 9.13 13.30
CA LEU A 109 13.81 7.83 12.94
C LEU A 109 15.20 7.67 13.54
N SER A 110 15.49 6.48 14.10
CA SER A 110 16.79 6.10 14.60
C SER A 110 17.30 4.85 13.90
N LYS A 111 18.53 4.90 13.40
CA LYS A 111 19.21 3.75 12.80
C LYS A 111 19.94 2.98 13.90
N LEU A 112 19.61 1.71 14.05
CA LEU A 112 20.23 0.78 15.00
C LEU A 112 21.47 0.11 14.39
N ASP A 113 22.28 -0.55 15.22
CA ASP A 113 23.52 -1.22 14.82
C ASP A 113 23.27 -2.38 13.84
N ASP A 114 22.11 -3.03 13.91
CA ASP A 114 21.69 -4.09 12.98
C ASP A 114 21.10 -3.52 11.67
N GLY A 115 21.14 -2.22 11.49
CA GLY A 115 20.65 -1.51 10.32
C GLY A 115 19.13 -1.30 10.26
N ARG A 116 18.37 -1.78 11.26
CA ARG A 116 16.97 -1.39 11.39
C ARG A 116 16.88 0.12 11.57
N ILE A 117 15.98 0.75 10.85
CA ILE A 117 15.58 2.13 11.07
C ILE A 117 14.22 2.09 11.73
N ILE A 118 14.16 2.49 12.99
CA ILE A 118 12.94 2.45 13.80
C ILE A 118 12.27 3.81 13.87
N VAL A 119 10.93 3.82 13.91
CA VAL A 119 10.17 5.02 14.25
C VAL A 119 10.14 5.15 15.77
N LEU A 120 10.73 6.21 16.29
CA LEU A 120 10.73 6.49 17.73
C LEU A 120 9.30 6.86 18.18
N PRO A 121 8.86 6.38 19.37
CA PRO A 121 7.51 6.65 19.85
C PRO A 121 7.14 8.13 19.96
N PRO A 122 7.99 9.05 20.47
CA PRO A 122 7.69 10.47 20.43
C PRO A 122 7.67 11.01 19.01
N SER A 123 6.52 11.57 18.63
CA SER A 123 6.27 12.21 17.35
C SER A 123 5.69 13.59 17.58
N TRP A 124 5.88 14.52 16.65
CA TRP A 124 5.51 15.91 16.77
C TRP A 124 4.31 16.27 15.89
N ASP A 125 3.25 16.79 16.50
CA ASP A 125 2.15 17.41 15.77
C ASP A 125 2.57 18.85 15.41
N VAL A 126 2.86 19.05 14.16
CA VAL A 126 3.38 20.32 13.62
C VAL A 126 2.33 21.43 13.72
N ILE A 127 1.06 21.09 13.61
CA ILE A 127 -0.07 22.05 13.62
C ILE A 127 -0.41 22.47 15.06
N ARG A 128 -0.55 21.47 15.97
CA ARG A 128 -0.95 21.70 17.37
C ARG A 128 0.23 22.03 18.28
N LYS A 129 1.48 21.88 17.77
CA LYS A 129 2.73 22.11 18.52
C LYS A 129 2.80 21.27 19.80
N GLN A 130 2.51 19.98 19.68
CA GLN A 130 2.51 19.05 20.80
C GLN A 130 3.10 17.69 20.44
N TRP A 131 3.67 17.02 21.44
CA TRP A 131 4.15 15.65 21.32
C TRP A 131 2.98 14.67 21.38
N PHE A 132 3.06 13.61 20.58
CA PHE A 132 2.14 12.47 20.62
C PHE A 132 2.91 11.16 20.41
N HIS A 133 2.28 10.04 20.77
CA HIS A 133 2.85 8.72 20.50
C HIS A 133 2.64 8.37 19.02
N ASN A 134 3.67 7.79 18.34
CA ASN A 134 3.58 7.44 16.91
C ASN A 134 2.39 6.52 16.57
N LEU A 135 1.94 5.69 17.51
CA LEU A 135 0.76 4.83 17.33
C LEU A 135 -0.58 5.58 17.43
N ASP A 136 -0.58 6.84 17.88
CA ASP A 136 -1.79 7.69 17.95
C ASP A 136 -2.06 8.45 16.64
N ILE A 137 -1.52 7.96 15.54
CA ILE A 137 -1.62 8.65 14.25
C ILE A 137 -3.05 8.62 13.68
N ASP A 138 -3.74 7.50 13.86
CA ASP A 138 -5.07 7.25 13.28
C ASP A 138 -6.14 6.96 14.33
N ASP A 139 -5.83 6.23 15.40
CA ASP A 139 -6.75 5.91 16.49
C ASP A 139 -6.04 5.90 17.85
N PRO A 140 -6.41 6.81 18.78
CA PRO A 140 -5.84 6.83 20.12
C PRO A 140 -6.28 5.66 21.01
N ASP A 141 -7.39 4.97 20.66
CA ASP A 141 -7.98 3.89 21.45
C ASP A 141 -7.49 2.49 21.02
N GLU A 142 -6.69 2.39 19.97
CA GLU A 142 -6.05 1.12 19.62
C GLU A 142 -5.16 0.64 20.78
N ALA A 143 -5.42 -0.59 21.24
CA ALA A 143 -4.70 -1.18 22.36
C ALA A 143 -3.18 -1.11 22.13
N PRO A 144 -2.39 -0.76 23.17
CA PRO A 144 -0.95 -0.62 23.05
C PRO A 144 -0.29 -2.00 22.87
N GLY A 145 -0.30 -2.50 21.67
CA GLY A 145 0.66 -3.51 21.26
C GLY A 145 2.03 -2.83 21.19
N VAL A 146 3.03 -3.38 21.88
CA VAL A 146 4.42 -2.93 21.77
C VAL A 146 4.94 -3.34 20.39
N GLN A 147 4.49 -2.67 19.33
CA GLN A 147 5.00 -2.91 18.00
C GLN A 147 5.96 -1.79 17.61
N VAL A 148 7.24 -2.14 17.65
CA VAL A 148 8.29 -1.29 17.09
C VAL A 148 8.07 -1.18 15.58
N GLN A 149 7.73 0.01 15.11
CA GLN A 149 7.60 0.25 13.67
C GLN A 149 9.00 0.31 13.04
N VAL A 150 9.31 -0.69 12.21
CA VAL A 150 10.56 -0.75 11.45
C VAL A 150 10.32 -0.12 10.08
N TRP A 151 10.91 1.05 9.86
CA TRP A 151 10.76 1.83 8.64
C TRP A 151 11.23 1.09 7.39
N ASN A 152 12.29 0.27 7.49
CA ASN A 152 12.81 -0.55 6.40
C ASN A 152 11.80 -1.59 5.86
N LYS A 153 10.77 -1.97 6.61
CA LYS A 153 9.80 -2.99 6.17
C LYS A 153 8.82 -2.43 5.14
N HIS A 154 8.22 -1.27 5.43
CA HIS A 154 7.05 -0.80 4.69
C HIS A 154 7.17 0.63 4.18
N CYS A 155 7.95 1.49 4.85
CA CYS A 155 7.93 2.93 4.59
C CYS A 155 8.88 3.34 3.45
N TYR A 156 10.03 2.66 3.34
CA TYR A 156 11.13 3.04 2.46
C TYR A 156 10.70 3.17 0.98
N SER A 157 9.83 2.28 0.49
CA SER A 157 9.47 2.22 -0.93
C SER A 157 8.65 3.41 -1.45
N CYS A 158 8.13 4.27 -0.54
CA CYS A 158 7.39 5.49 -0.88
C CYS A 158 8.09 6.75 -0.39
N HIS A 159 9.00 6.64 0.59
CA HIS A 159 9.54 7.78 1.32
C HIS A 159 10.97 8.17 0.93
N VAL A 160 11.66 7.35 0.15
CA VAL A 160 12.96 7.64 -0.48
C VAL A 160 12.94 7.16 -1.92
N SER A 161 13.98 7.48 -2.70
CA SER A 161 14.01 7.20 -4.13
C SER A 161 15.17 6.28 -4.52
N GLN A 162 14.92 5.37 -5.48
CA GLN A 162 15.83 4.34 -5.98
C GLN A 162 16.45 3.56 -4.82
N GLU A 163 15.58 3.00 -4.03
CA GLU A 163 15.89 2.31 -2.79
C GLU A 163 16.09 0.81 -2.97
N GLU A 164 16.98 0.26 -2.14
CA GLU A 164 17.17 -1.17 -1.96
C GLU A 164 17.08 -1.51 -0.47
N LYS A 165 16.19 -2.45 -0.11
CA LYS A 165 15.98 -2.87 1.28
C LYS A 165 17.21 -3.57 1.87
N ASN A 166 17.81 -4.47 1.10
CA ASN A 166 18.99 -5.26 1.45
C ASN A 166 18.89 -5.91 2.84
N PHE A 167 17.81 -6.68 3.06
CA PHE A 167 17.65 -7.49 4.27
C PHE A 167 18.59 -8.69 4.23
N ASP A 168 19.35 -8.90 5.30
CA ASP A 168 20.27 -10.03 5.42
C ASP A 168 19.59 -11.22 6.10
N LEU A 169 19.38 -12.28 5.34
CA LEU A 169 18.75 -13.52 5.82
C LEU A 169 19.54 -14.21 6.95
N LYS A 170 20.86 -13.98 7.06
CA LYS A 170 21.70 -14.63 8.08
C LYS A 170 21.63 -13.91 9.42
N THR A 171 21.77 -12.60 9.37
CA THR A 171 21.84 -11.76 10.57
C THR A 171 20.45 -11.27 11.02
N GLY A 172 19.46 -11.21 10.12
CA GLY A 172 18.18 -10.55 10.33
C GLY A 172 18.26 -9.02 10.34
N GLY A 173 19.39 -8.47 9.92
CA GLY A 173 19.65 -7.04 9.84
C GLY A 173 19.35 -6.44 8.47
N TYR A 174 19.57 -5.14 8.35
CA TYR A 174 19.32 -4.39 7.12
C TYR A 174 20.56 -3.61 6.68
N ASN A 175 20.72 -3.49 5.37
CA ASN A 175 21.64 -2.53 4.76
C ASN A 175 20.90 -1.69 3.71
N THR A 176 19.79 -1.08 4.15
CA THR A 176 18.93 -0.29 3.26
C THR A 176 19.69 0.93 2.74
N ILE A 177 19.68 1.09 1.43
CA ILE A 177 20.29 2.22 0.71
C ILE A 177 19.25 2.89 -0.18
N TRP A 178 19.49 4.13 -0.53
CA TRP A 178 18.72 4.93 -1.49
C TRP A 178 19.61 5.97 -2.15
N LEU A 179 19.18 6.52 -3.28
CA LEU A 179 19.92 7.56 -3.98
C LEU A 179 19.55 8.95 -3.48
N ASP A 180 18.25 9.24 -3.37
CA ASP A 180 17.76 10.55 -2.93
C ASP A 180 16.78 10.41 -1.76
N PHE A 181 16.81 11.40 -0.87
CA PHE A 181 15.79 11.59 0.14
C PHE A 181 14.48 12.07 -0.49
N GLY A 182 13.36 11.61 0.05
CA GLY A 182 12.03 11.93 -0.48
C GLY A 182 11.79 11.32 -1.87
N THR A 183 10.81 11.87 -2.58
CA THR A 183 10.45 11.47 -3.94
C THR A 183 11.14 12.40 -4.93
N ASN A 184 12.11 11.89 -5.68
CA ASN A 184 12.88 12.65 -6.66
C ASN A 184 12.19 12.72 -8.04
N CYS A 185 12.82 13.41 -8.98
CA CYS A 185 12.32 13.59 -10.36
C CYS A 185 12.08 12.25 -11.06
N GLU A 186 12.98 11.30 -10.87
CA GLU A 186 13.00 10.02 -11.59
C GLU A 186 11.89 9.05 -11.13
N ARG A 187 11.33 9.24 -9.92
CA ARG A 187 10.12 8.50 -9.50
C ARG A 187 8.91 8.75 -10.40
N CYS A 188 8.87 9.93 -11.02
CA CYS A 188 7.75 10.34 -11.86
C CYS A 188 8.12 10.38 -13.36
N HIS A 189 9.40 10.57 -13.66
CA HIS A 189 9.89 10.76 -15.03
C HIS A 189 10.71 9.59 -15.57
N GLY A 190 11.01 8.56 -14.75
CA GLY A 190 11.89 7.45 -15.12
C GLY A 190 13.37 7.81 -15.05
N ALA A 191 14.24 6.85 -15.35
CA ALA A 191 15.69 6.98 -15.27
C ALA A 191 16.21 8.10 -16.17
N GLY A 192 16.95 9.07 -15.59
CA GLY A 192 17.32 10.32 -16.26
C GLY A 192 18.70 10.36 -16.89
N ARG A 193 19.58 9.37 -16.65
CA ARG A 193 20.97 9.43 -17.14
C ARG A 193 21.04 9.49 -18.67
N ALA A 194 20.35 8.60 -19.36
CA ALA A 194 20.33 8.59 -20.83
C ALA A 194 19.81 9.91 -21.39
N HIS A 195 18.76 10.48 -20.77
CA HIS A 195 18.23 11.79 -21.15
C HIS A 195 19.31 12.88 -21.07
N ILE A 196 20.05 12.95 -19.97
CA ILE A 196 21.13 13.94 -19.79
C ILE A 196 22.23 13.74 -20.83
N GLU A 197 22.68 12.52 -21.06
CA GLU A 197 23.72 12.19 -22.02
C GLU A 197 23.29 12.56 -23.46
N HIS A 198 22.06 12.23 -23.86
CA HIS A 198 21.51 12.58 -25.18
C HIS A 198 21.39 14.12 -25.34
N ARG A 199 20.90 14.82 -24.31
CA ARG A 199 20.80 16.29 -24.36
C ARG A 199 22.15 16.96 -24.44
N ASN A 200 23.14 16.47 -23.73
CA ASN A 200 24.53 16.98 -23.81
C ASN A 200 25.17 16.75 -25.19
N ALA A 201 24.88 15.60 -25.83
CA ALA A 201 25.43 15.24 -27.13
C ALA A 201 24.70 15.92 -28.32
N HIS A 202 23.41 16.13 -28.25
CA HIS A 202 22.55 16.49 -29.38
C HIS A 202 21.69 17.74 -29.16
N GLY A 203 21.78 18.37 -27.98
CA GLY A 203 20.99 19.55 -27.62
C GLY A 203 19.48 19.33 -27.71
N SER A 204 18.73 20.28 -28.24
CA SER A 204 17.27 20.23 -28.38
C SER A 204 16.77 19.17 -29.38
N ASN A 205 17.66 18.65 -30.23
CA ASN A 205 17.30 17.63 -31.24
C ASN A 205 17.35 16.19 -30.69
N ALA A 206 17.68 16.02 -29.40
CA ALA A 206 17.72 14.71 -28.78
C ALA A 206 16.31 14.11 -28.66
N ILE A 207 16.24 12.76 -28.77
CA ILE A 207 15.01 12.00 -28.51
C ILE A 207 14.62 12.17 -27.04
N ASP A 208 13.31 12.24 -26.79
CA ASP A 208 12.76 12.40 -25.44
C ASP A 208 12.75 11.04 -24.75
N ASP A 209 13.80 10.71 -23.99
CA ASP A 209 13.98 9.43 -23.30
C ASP A 209 13.37 9.45 -21.88
N ILE A 210 12.65 10.51 -21.56
CA ILE A 210 12.04 10.70 -20.24
C ILE A 210 10.52 10.67 -20.33
N VAL A 211 9.87 10.15 -19.30
CA VAL A 211 8.41 10.07 -19.25
C VAL A 211 7.81 11.46 -19.04
N VAL A 212 6.97 11.87 -19.98
CA VAL A 212 6.15 13.09 -19.88
C VAL A 212 4.75 12.67 -19.50
N GLN A 213 4.34 12.90 -18.26
CA GLN A 213 3.07 12.39 -17.71
C GLN A 213 1.85 12.81 -18.52
N THR A 214 1.81 14.03 -19.07
CA THR A 214 0.70 14.52 -19.88
C THR A 214 0.57 13.80 -21.24
N LYS A 215 1.58 13.04 -21.65
CA LYS A 215 1.54 12.20 -22.87
C LYS A 215 1.07 10.77 -22.59
N LEU A 216 0.96 10.38 -21.32
CA LEU A 216 0.43 9.07 -20.92
C LEU A 216 -1.09 9.05 -21.01
N ASP A 217 -1.66 7.88 -21.33
CA ASP A 217 -3.09 7.66 -21.17
C ASP A 217 -3.53 7.84 -19.69
N PRO A 218 -4.81 8.08 -19.43
CA PRO A 218 -5.27 8.37 -18.06
C PRO A 218 -4.92 7.28 -17.04
N ALA A 219 -4.94 6.00 -17.43
CA ALA A 219 -4.63 4.90 -16.55
C ALA A 219 -3.14 4.95 -16.16
N ARG A 220 -2.24 5.04 -17.14
CA ARG A 220 -0.79 5.12 -16.90
C ARG A 220 -0.40 6.38 -16.14
N ASN A 221 -1.01 7.51 -16.47
CA ASN A 221 -0.78 8.77 -15.75
C ASN A 221 -1.06 8.62 -14.24
N THR A 222 -2.23 8.09 -13.88
CA THR A 222 -2.60 7.92 -12.47
C THR A 222 -1.80 6.83 -11.78
N GLN A 223 -1.34 5.80 -12.50
CA GLN A 223 -0.49 4.72 -11.99
C GLN A 223 0.88 5.23 -11.53
N VAL A 224 1.41 6.28 -12.14
CA VAL A 224 2.64 6.94 -11.65
C VAL A 224 2.48 7.43 -10.21
N CYS A 225 1.34 8.03 -9.88
CA CYS A 225 1.06 8.48 -8.51
C CYS A 225 0.70 7.32 -7.58
N ALA A 226 -0.03 6.33 -8.10
CA ALA A 226 -0.51 5.18 -7.34
C ALA A 226 0.61 4.33 -6.75
N GLN A 227 1.84 4.36 -7.29
CA GLN A 227 2.97 3.67 -6.70
C GLN A 227 3.20 4.02 -5.22
N CYS A 228 2.77 5.22 -4.79
CA CYS A 228 2.87 5.71 -3.41
C CYS A 228 1.49 6.10 -2.82
N HIS A 229 0.56 6.58 -3.65
CA HIS A 229 -0.77 7.01 -3.22
C HIS A 229 -1.83 5.89 -3.30
N SER A 230 -1.40 4.65 -3.05
CA SER A 230 -2.26 3.49 -2.78
C SER A 230 -1.63 2.59 -1.72
N LEU A 231 -2.45 1.98 -0.87
CA LEU A 231 -2.02 0.80 -0.13
C LEU A 231 -1.87 -0.35 -1.13
N ARG A 232 -0.72 -1.01 -1.12
CA ARG A 232 -0.39 -2.02 -2.11
C ARG A 232 0.58 -3.07 -1.61
N ASP A 233 0.45 -4.27 -2.13
CA ASP A 233 1.47 -5.30 -2.04
C ASP A 233 2.42 -5.19 -3.24
N ILE A 234 3.71 -5.39 -3.00
CA ILE A 234 4.73 -5.42 -4.04
C ILE A 234 4.83 -6.83 -4.58
N TYR A 235 4.56 -7.00 -5.87
CA TYR A 235 4.65 -8.27 -6.59
C TYR A 235 5.97 -8.41 -7.35
N ALA A 236 6.53 -7.30 -7.81
CA ALA A 236 7.86 -7.25 -8.41
C ALA A 236 8.54 -5.92 -8.07
N LYS A 237 9.88 -5.91 -8.08
CA LYS A 237 10.70 -4.70 -7.92
C LYS A 237 10.89 -3.98 -9.26
N GLY A 238 11.41 -2.75 -9.19
CA GLY A 238 11.88 -2.01 -10.36
C GLY A 238 10.75 -1.36 -11.17
N TYR A 239 9.70 -0.84 -10.49
CA TYR A 239 8.70 -0.03 -11.18
C TYR A 239 9.32 1.25 -11.73
N GLU A 240 9.17 1.44 -13.03
CA GLU A 240 9.52 2.66 -13.72
C GLU A 240 8.27 3.44 -14.12
N ALA A 241 8.35 4.77 -14.10
CA ALA A 241 7.25 5.63 -14.47
C ALA A 241 6.72 5.29 -15.88
N GLY A 242 5.41 5.19 -16.03
CA GLY A 242 4.76 4.80 -17.28
C GLY A 242 4.66 3.29 -17.53
N ALA A 243 5.32 2.46 -16.73
CA ALA A 243 5.13 1.01 -16.77
C ALA A 243 3.72 0.61 -16.28
N ASN A 244 3.32 -0.62 -16.53
CA ASN A 244 2.04 -1.12 -16.04
C ASN A 244 2.11 -1.37 -14.53
N TYR A 245 1.34 -0.64 -13.74
CA TYR A 245 1.25 -0.79 -12.29
C TYR A 245 1.01 -2.25 -11.86
N TYR A 246 0.17 -2.97 -12.60
CA TYR A 246 -0.20 -4.36 -12.29
C TYR A 246 0.88 -5.41 -12.60
N ASP A 247 2.01 -5.00 -13.17
CA ASP A 247 3.20 -5.86 -13.26
C ASP A 247 4.04 -5.81 -11.98
N PHE A 248 3.80 -4.83 -11.12
CA PHE A 248 4.60 -4.58 -9.93
C PHE A 248 3.79 -4.60 -8.64
N PHE A 249 2.52 -4.20 -8.68
CA PHE A 249 1.73 -3.95 -7.49
C PHE A 249 0.32 -4.53 -7.58
N LEU A 250 -0.15 -5.09 -6.47
CA LEU A 250 -1.57 -5.38 -6.24
C LEU A 250 -2.10 -4.40 -5.19
N PRO A 251 -3.09 -3.55 -5.52
CA PRO A 251 -3.67 -2.66 -4.53
C PRO A 251 -4.42 -3.45 -3.46
N VAL A 252 -4.29 -3.02 -2.21
CA VAL A 252 -5.11 -3.53 -1.11
C VAL A 252 -6.49 -2.90 -1.23
N LEU A 253 -7.50 -3.73 -1.42
CA LEU A 253 -8.89 -3.32 -1.62
C LEU A 253 -9.72 -3.55 -0.34
N GLU A 254 -10.97 -3.10 -0.36
CA GLU A 254 -11.88 -3.15 0.79
C GLU A 254 -12.05 -4.56 1.35
N PHE A 255 -12.21 -5.59 0.50
CA PHE A 255 -12.40 -6.97 0.93
C PHE A 255 -11.14 -7.59 1.57
N GLY A 256 -9.96 -7.11 1.24
CA GLY A 256 -8.66 -7.67 1.64
C GLY A 256 -8.20 -7.26 3.04
N TYR A 257 -8.91 -6.35 3.69
CA TYR A 257 -8.59 -5.96 5.05
C TYR A 257 -9.13 -7.00 6.04
N PRO A 258 -8.28 -7.57 6.91
CA PRO A 258 -8.74 -8.53 7.90
C PRO A 258 -9.78 -7.89 8.83
N SER A 259 -10.66 -8.72 9.36
CA SER A 259 -11.73 -8.36 10.29
C SER A 259 -11.24 -7.85 11.67
N THR A 260 -9.98 -7.50 11.79
CA THR A 260 -9.37 -6.98 13.01
C THR A 260 -9.67 -5.49 13.17
N GLY A 261 -10.85 -5.19 13.63
CA GLY A 261 -11.23 -3.94 14.27
C GLY A 261 -11.52 -2.78 13.34
N ASP A 262 -10.59 -2.28 12.55
CA ASP A 262 -10.77 -0.99 11.87
C ASP A 262 -10.30 -0.99 10.40
N PRO A 263 -11.22 -1.17 9.45
CA PRO A 263 -10.88 -1.28 8.05
C PRO A 263 -10.39 0.05 7.46
N ALA A 264 -9.42 -0.02 6.52
CA ALA A 264 -8.96 1.14 5.77
C ALA A 264 -10.03 1.73 4.84
N TYR A 265 -11.13 1.02 4.64
CA TYR A 265 -12.23 1.38 3.75
C TYR A 265 -13.58 1.26 4.44
N PHE A 266 -14.48 2.18 4.11
CA PHE A 266 -15.90 2.03 4.40
C PHE A 266 -16.51 0.91 3.55
N ALA A 267 -17.68 0.40 3.97
CA ALA A 267 -18.35 -0.69 3.27
C ALA A 267 -18.81 -0.32 1.83
N ASP A 268 -18.91 0.96 1.49
CA ASP A 268 -19.19 1.42 0.14
C ASP A 268 -17.94 1.50 -0.76
N GLY A 269 -16.78 1.10 -0.26
CA GLY A 269 -15.49 1.09 -0.95
C GLY A 269 -14.71 2.40 -0.88
N ARG A 270 -15.28 3.47 -0.28
CA ARG A 270 -14.56 4.73 -0.08
C ARG A 270 -13.48 4.58 0.97
N THR A 271 -12.39 5.33 0.79
CA THR A 271 -11.27 5.34 1.74
C THR A 271 -11.73 5.91 3.09
N ARG A 272 -11.39 5.21 4.16
CA ARG A 272 -11.62 5.62 5.54
C ARG A 272 -10.36 6.07 6.24
N ARG A 273 -9.25 5.37 6.00
CA ARG A 273 -7.94 5.64 6.60
C ARG A 273 -6.85 5.65 5.54
N PHE A 274 -5.76 6.34 5.83
CA PHE A 274 -4.58 6.50 4.97
C PHE A 274 -4.86 7.27 3.67
N SER A 275 -3.79 7.66 2.99
CA SER A 275 -3.86 8.33 1.69
C SER A 275 -3.93 7.30 0.57
N ASN A 276 -5.13 6.78 0.29
CA ASN A 276 -5.42 5.89 -0.84
C ASN A 276 -6.07 6.66 -1.99
N ASP A 277 -5.49 7.81 -2.31
CA ASP A 277 -6.09 8.80 -3.22
C ASP A 277 -6.30 8.22 -4.62
N ALA A 278 -5.37 7.39 -5.11
CA ALA A 278 -5.48 6.74 -6.41
C ALA A 278 -6.66 5.74 -6.44
N ILE A 279 -6.83 4.93 -5.39
CA ILE A 279 -7.94 3.97 -5.31
C ILE A 279 -9.28 4.69 -5.24
N GLY A 280 -9.35 5.82 -4.54
CA GLY A 280 -10.51 6.70 -4.55
C GLY A 280 -10.81 7.20 -5.96
N LEU A 281 -9.82 7.81 -6.63
CA LEU A 281 -9.98 8.37 -7.97
C LEU A 281 -10.41 7.31 -8.99
N TRP A 282 -9.82 6.10 -8.97
CA TRP A 282 -10.17 5.00 -9.87
C TRP A 282 -11.61 4.49 -9.71
N GLN A 283 -12.29 4.85 -8.62
CA GLN A 283 -13.72 4.57 -8.41
C GLN A 283 -14.63 5.71 -8.88
N SER A 284 -14.07 6.89 -9.15
CA SER A 284 -14.84 8.08 -9.50
C SER A 284 -15.33 8.05 -10.94
N GLU A 285 -16.53 8.57 -11.17
CA GLU A 285 -17.05 8.77 -12.56
C GLU A 285 -16.18 9.77 -13.36
N CYS A 286 -15.47 10.69 -12.67
CA CYS A 286 -14.52 11.60 -13.30
C CYS A 286 -13.38 10.85 -13.99
N PHE A 287 -12.83 9.80 -13.35
CA PHE A 287 -11.83 8.94 -13.95
C PHE A 287 -12.44 7.96 -14.96
N LEU A 288 -13.48 7.23 -14.55
CA LEU A 288 -14.06 6.13 -15.35
C LEU A 288 -14.64 6.59 -16.69
N ARG A 289 -15.26 7.76 -16.72
CA ARG A 289 -15.92 8.30 -17.93
C ARG A 289 -15.26 9.55 -18.47
N GLY A 290 -14.64 10.34 -17.60
CA GLY A 290 -14.03 11.61 -17.98
C GLY A 290 -12.53 11.52 -18.25
N GLY A 291 -11.89 10.40 -17.93
CA GLY A 291 -10.43 10.24 -18.05
C GLY A 291 -9.63 11.21 -17.16
N ALA A 292 -10.23 11.69 -16.06
CA ALA A 292 -9.57 12.63 -15.16
C ALA A 292 -8.34 12.01 -14.50
N THR A 293 -7.24 12.74 -14.49
CA THR A 293 -5.97 12.32 -13.90
C THR A 293 -5.60 13.21 -12.72
N CYS A 294 -4.61 12.78 -11.93
CA CYS A 294 -4.11 13.55 -10.80
C CYS A 294 -3.65 14.95 -11.23
N VAL A 295 -2.93 15.03 -12.34
CA VAL A 295 -2.37 16.29 -12.86
C VAL A 295 -3.41 17.24 -13.50
N ASN A 296 -4.64 16.82 -13.70
CA ASN A 296 -5.72 17.74 -14.06
C ASN A 296 -6.07 18.70 -12.92
N CYS A 297 -5.90 18.26 -11.69
CA CYS A 297 -6.24 19.03 -10.49
C CYS A 297 -5.01 19.49 -9.71
N HIS A 298 -3.94 18.69 -9.66
CA HIS A 298 -2.75 18.95 -8.87
C HIS A 298 -1.61 19.53 -9.69
N LEU A 299 -0.81 20.38 -9.04
CA LEU A 299 0.44 20.96 -9.56
C LEU A 299 1.68 20.31 -8.96
N GLU A 300 1.52 19.53 -7.88
CA GLU A 300 2.61 18.81 -7.23
C GLU A 300 3.32 17.84 -8.22
N PRO A 301 4.64 17.66 -8.07
CA PRO A 301 5.52 18.27 -7.07
C PRO A 301 6.17 19.61 -7.50
N HIS A 302 5.78 20.20 -8.59
CA HIS A 302 6.40 21.40 -9.17
C HIS A 302 5.82 22.71 -8.59
N ASN A 303 5.38 22.70 -7.35
CA ASN A 303 4.75 23.83 -6.70
C ASN A 303 5.46 24.26 -5.44
N THR A 304 5.63 25.58 -5.26
CA THR A 304 6.38 26.18 -4.17
C THR A 304 5.56 26.61 -2.95
N ASP A 305 4.28 26.86 -3.11
CA ASP A 305 3.48 27.46 -2.03
C ASP A 305 2.68 26.43 -1.25
N ILE A 306 3.35 25.76 -0.31
CA ILE A 306 2.77 24.72 0.53
C ILE A 306 1.63 25.24 1.43
N ASP A 307 1.63 26.50 1.81
CA ASP A 307 0.71 27.04 2.81
C ASP A 307 -0.56 27.64 2.20
N LYS A 308 -0.53 28.07 0.95
CA LYS A 308 -1.65 28.71 0.25
C LYS A 308 -2.47 27.76 -0.62
N ASN A 309 -2.53 26.48 -0.26
CA ASN A 309 -3.22 25.46 -1.02
C ASN A 309 -2.61 25.14 -2.39
N PRO A 310 -1.35 24.91 -2.43
CA PRO A 310 -0.50 24.90 -3.60
C PRO A 310 -0.60 23.63 -4.43
N GLN A 311 -1.29 22.62 -3.90
CA GLN A 311 -1.52 21.37 -4.62
C GLN A 311 -2.56 21.53 -5.73
N LEU A 312 -3.41 22.54 -5.64
CA LEU A 312 -4.53 22.73 -6.56
C LEU A 312 -4.29 23.94 -7.48
N ARG A 313 -4.85 23.87 -8.66
CA ARG A 313 -4.98 25.02 -9.54
C ARG A 313 -5.84 26.10 -8.88
N PRO A 314 -5.67 27.40 -9.22
CA PRO A 314 -6.13 28.54 -8.40
C PRO A 314 -7.61 28.57 -8.03
N ASP A 315 -8.50 28.19 -8.93
CA ASP A 315 -9.95 28.19 -8.67
C ASP A 315 -10.49 26.76 -8.52
N ARG A 316 -10.89 26.41 -7.28
CA ARG A 316 -11.37 25.07 -6.93
C ARG A 316 -12.62 24.65 -7.71
N ASN A 317 -13.58 25.55 -7.89
CA ASN A 317 -14.80 25.24 -8.65
C ASN A 317 -14.52 25.17 -10.14
N GLN A 318 -13.56 25.94 -10.69
CA GLN A 318 -13.16 25.87 -12.10
C GLN A 318 -12.57 24.51 -12.46
N LEU A 319 -11.90 23.82 -11.52
CA LEU A 319 -11.45 22.45 -11.74
C LEU A 319 -12.60 21.52 -12.14
N CYS A 320 -13.77 21.72 -11.56
CA CYS A 320 -14.94 20.89 -11.84
C CYS A 320 -15.73 21.44 -13.06
N THR A 321 -15.97 22.73 -13.10
CA THR A 321 -16.81 23.36 -14.15
C THR A 321 -16.11 23.43 -15.50
N GLY A 322 -14.81 23.20 -15.57
CA GLY A 322 -14.08 22.99 -16.84
C GLY A 322 -14.61 21.81 -17.64
N CYS A 323 -15.01 20.73 -16.94
CA CYS A 323 -15.66 19.55 -17.55
C CYS A 323 -17.19 19.59 -17.42
N HIS A 324 -17.71 20.04 -16.28
CA HIS A 324 -19.15 20.17 -16.00
C HIS A 324 -19.70 21.51 -16.53
N SER A 325 -19.69 21.69 -17.85
CA SER A 325 -20.04 22.96 -18.52
C SER A 325 -21.48 23.44 -18.27
N ASN A 326 -22.41 22.53 -17.98
CA ASN A 326 -23.78 22.86 -17.58
C ASN A 326 -23.86 23.67 -16.28
N LEU A 327 -22.86 23.52 -15.39
CA LEU A 327 -22.73 24.30 -14.16
C LEU A 327 -21.93 25.60 -14.37
N ALA A 328 -21.27 25.76 -15.53
CA ALA A 328 -20.53 26.96 -15.90
C ALA A 328 -21.41 28.01 -16.57
N ARG A 329 -22.48 27.59 -17.28
CA ARG A 329 -23.49 28.50 -17.85
C ARG A 329 -24.34 29.10 -16.76
N ASP A 330 -24.57 30.41 -16.79
CA ASP A 330 -25.31 31.13 -15.76
C ASP A 330 -24.82 30.77 -14.34
N LYS A 331 -23.51 30.79 -14.18
CA LYS A 331 -22.71 30.21 -13.09
C LYS A 331 -23.37 30.31 -11.70
N GLU A 332 -23.84 31.50 -11.33
CA GLU A 332 -24.44 31.72 -10.01
C GLU A 332 -25.79 31.03 -9.84
N GLN A 333 -26.67 31.09 -10.85
CA GLN A 333 -27.98 30.47 -10.77
C GLN A 333 -27.90 28.94 -10.89
N ALA A 334 -27.04 28.42 -11.79
CA ALA A 334 -26.84 26.99 -11.95
C ALA A 334 -26.28 26.35 -10.66
N LEU A 335 -25.28 27.00 -10.05
CA LEU A 335 -24.73 26.55 -8.78
C LEU A 335 -25.73 26.67 -7.63
N ALA A 336 -26.57 27.73 -7.59
CA ALA A 336 -27.61 27.86 -6.59
C ALA A 336 -28.63 26.72 -6.66
N ARG A 337 -29.09 26.39 -7.86
CA ARG A 337 -30.03 25.27 -8.08
C ARG A 337 -29.40 23.92 -7.76
N HIS A 338 -28.10 23.76 -8.07
CA HIS A 338 -27.40 22.49 -7.80
C HIS A 338 -27.04 22.31 -6.32
N THR A 339 -26.58 23.36 -5.66
CA THR A 339 -26.06 23.24 -4.27
C THR A 339 -27.09 23.50 -3.20
N HIS A 340 -28.16 24.23 -3.52
CA HIS A 340 -29.15 24.78 -2.57
C HIS A 340 -28.54 25.63 -1.43
N HIS A 341 -27.37 26.23 -1.71
CA HIS A 341 -26.66 27.08 -0.73
C HIS A 341 -26.45 28.50 -1.27
N ALA A 342 -26.41 29.47 -0.34
CA ALA A 342 -26.22 30.86 -0.67
C ALA A 342 -24.83 31.16 -1.28
N PRO A 343 -24.70 32.18 -2.16
CA PRO A 343 -23.42 32.67 -2.63
C PRO A 343 -22.44 32.97 -1.48
N GLY A 344 -21.17 32.60 -1.67
CA GLY A 344 -20.12 32.83 -0.66
C GLY A 344 -20.11 31.86 0.50
N SER A 345 -21.10 30.96 0.66
CA SER A 345 -21.09 29.94 1.70
C SER A 345 -20.18 28.76 1.32
N ALA A 346 -19.67 28.01 2.32
CA ALA A 346 -18.87 26.81 2.10
C ALA A 346 -19.60 25.76 1.26
N GLY A 347 -20.92 25.63 1.41
CA GLY A 347 -21.75 24.69 0.64
C GLY A 347 -21.84 25.00 -0.86
N ARG A 348 -21.31 26.14 -1.33
CA ARG A 348 -21.16 26.46 -2.77
C ARG A 348 -19.90 25.83 -3.39
N SER A 349 -18.99 25.31 -2.60
CA SER A 349 -17.77 24.67 -3.08
C SER A 349 -18.03 23.22 -3.44
N CYS A 350 -17.76 22.84 -4.69
CA CYS A 350 -17.98 21.49 -5.21
C CYS A 350 -17.32 20.42 -4.33
N ILE A 351 -16.09 20.70 -3.87
CA ILE A 351 -15.30 19.76 -3.08
C ILE A 351 -15.85 19.52 -1.66
N GLU A 352 -16.67 20.41 -1.12
CA GLU A 352 -17.25 20.20 0.22
C GLU A 352 -18.29 19.09 0.22
N CYS A 353 -19.00 18.89 -0.89
CA CYS A 353 -19.98 17.83 -1.04
C CYS A 353 -19.42 16.57 -1.71
N HIS A 354 -18.60 16.74 -2.78
CA HIS A 354 -18.13 15.64 -3.62
C HIS A 354 -16.78 15.05 -3.18
N MET A 355 -16.00 15.79 -2.37
CA MET A 355 -14.74 15.35 -1.78
C MET A 355 -14.73 15.68 -0.27
N PRO A 356 -15.68 15.15 0.51
CA PRO A 356 -15.78 15.47 1.93
C PRO A 356 -14.51 15.05 2.68
N ARG A 357 -14.26 15.72 3.82
CA ARG A 357 -13.15 15.36 4.71
C ARG A 357 -13.54 14.20 5.62
N THR A 358 -13.56 13.01 5.06
CA THR A 358 -13.98 11.77 5.75
C THR A 358 -12.85 10.74 5.91
N VAL A 359 -11.68 11.02 5.35
CA VAL A 359 -10.51 10.13 5.43
C VAL A 359 -9.62 10.56 6.58
N THR A 360 -9.45 9.68 7.58
CA THR A 360 -8.51 9.92 8.69
C THR A 360 -7.09 9.56 8.26
N SER A 361 -6.20 10.53 8.30
CA SER A 361 -4.78 10.31 8.01
C SER A 361 -3.92 11.38 8.68
N ILE A 362 -2.76 10.99 9.17
CA ILE A 362 -1.75 11.90 9.74
C ILE A 362 -2.34 12.94 10.73
N LYS A 363 -3.16 12.46 11.67
CA LYS A 363 -3.90 13.25 12.69
C LYS A 363 -4.81 14.34 12.10
N ALA A 364 -5.34 14.11 10.90
CA ALA A 364 -6.21 15.05 10.22
C ALA A 364 -7.30 14.32 9.43
N GLN A 365 -8.40 15.04 9.20
CA GLN A 365 -9.40 14.64 8.22
C GLN A 365 -9.00 15.21 6.86
N ILE A 366 -8.70 14.34 5.92
CA ILE A 366 -8.35 14.70 4.53
C ILE A 366 -9.51 14.40 3.58
N ARG A 367 -9.41 14.87 2.35
CA ARG A 367 -10.49 14.74 1.36
C ARG A 367 -10.55 13.34 0.76
N ASP A 368 -11.75 12.84 0.61
CA ASP A 368 -12.05 11.63 -0.14
C ASP A 368 -11.92 11.89 -1.65
N HIS A 369 -11.09 11.10 -2.34
CA HIS A 369 -10.85 11.20 -3.78
C HIS A 369 -11.79 10.33 -4.64
N SER A 370 -12.79 9.69 -4.05
CA SER A 370 -13.81 8.97 -4.83
C SER A 370 -14.73 9.92 -5.63
N ILE A 371 -14.66 11.22 -5.34
CA ILE A 371 -15.45 12.28 -5.97
C ILE A 371 -16.92 11.84 -6.08
N SER A 372 -17.45 11.44 -4.93
CA SER A 372 -18.73 10.79 -4.80
C SER A 372 -19.86 11.81 -4.51
N ILE A 373 -21.06 11.31 -4.31
CA ILE A 373 -22.22 12.09 -3.86
C ILE A 373 -22.54 11.73 -2.41
N PRO A 374 -23.21 12.61 -1.64
CA PRO A 374 -23.69 12.26 -0.31
C PRO A 374 -24.73 11.13 -0.36
N VAL A 375 -24.58 10.12 0.53
CA VAL A 375 -25.49 8.96 0.64
C VAL A 375 -25.91 8.80 2.10
N PRO A 376 -26.93 9.57 2.55
CA PRO A 376 -27.37 9.53 3.94
C PRO A 376 -27.94 8.18 4.38
N GLU A 377 -28.45 7.36 3.45
CA GLU A 377 -28.86 5.98 3.70
C GLU A 377 -27.69 5.12 4.24
N ASN A 378 -26.48 5.31 3.69
CA ASN A 378 -25.28 4.62 4.17
C ASN A 378 -24.85 5.13 5.55
N THR A 379 -25.11 6.39 5.87
CA THR A 379 -24.90 6.91 7.23
C THR A 379 -25.84 6.24 8.22
N ILE A 380 -27.13 6.18 7.89
CA ILE A 380 -28.17 5.58 8.76
C ILE A 380 -27.91 4.09 8.99
N ARG A 381 -27.55 3.33 7.94
CA ARG A 381 -27.45 1.87 8.01
C ARG A 381 -26.09 1.36 8.44
N HIS A 382 -25.02 2.07 8.09
CA HIS A 382 -23.64 1.59 8.19
C HIS A 382 -22.69 2.56 8.91
N GLY A 383 -23.20 3.70 9.41
CA GLY A 383 -22.37 4.71 10.07
C GLY A 383 -21.36 5.40 9.14
N ILE A 384 -21.52 5.29 7.82
CA ILE A 384 -20.61 5.92 6.87
C ILE A 384 -20.87 7.41 6.82
N PRO A 385 -19.88 8.29 7.11
CA PRO A 385 -20.11 9.72 7.16
C PRO A 385 -20.50 10.28 5.79
N ASN A 386 -21.43 11.24 5.79
CA ASN A 386 -21.82 12.00 4.61
C ASN A 386 -21.41 13.47 4.73
N ALA A 387 -21.29 14.14 3.59
CA ALA A 387 -20.81 15.51 3.51
C ALA A 387 -21.72 16.53 4.23
N CYS A 388 -23.04 16.33 4.21
CA CYS A 388 -23.99 17.29 4.76
C CYS A 388 -23.83 17.40 6.28
N ASN A 389 -23.74 16.28 6.98
CA ASN A 389 -23.60 16.25 8.44
C ASN A 389 -22.22 16.69 8.94
N SER A 390 -21.24 16.84 8.04
CA SER A 390 -19.96 17.46 8.41
C SER A 390 -20.09 18.95 8.74
N CYS A 391 -21.07 19.63 8.16
CA CYS A 391 -21.37 21.05 8.42
C CYS A 391 -22.65 21.23 9.24
N HIS A 392 -23.72 20.47 8.94
CA HIS A 392 -25.00 20.49 9.64
C HIS A 392 -24.98 19.51 10.83
N GLN A 393 -24.13 19.80 11.81
CA GLN A 393 -23.90 18.93 12.97
C GLN A 393 -25.07 18.90 13.96
N ASP A 394 -25.95 19.90 13.88
CA ASP A 394 -27.22 20.01 14.64
C ASP A 394 -28.35 19.14 14.03
N ARG A 395 -28.10 18.49 12.89
CA ARG A 395 -29.07 17.69 12.15
C ARG A 395 -28.58 16.24 12.05
N ASP A 396 -29.53 15.31 12.01
CA ASP A 396 -29.25 13.89 11.81
C ASP A 396 -29.22 13.49 10.32
N ALA A 397 -28.84 12.25 10.05
CA ALA A 397 -28.81 11.73 8.69
C ALA A 397 -30.21 11.57 8.06
N ALA A 398 -31.27 11.43 8.87
CA ALA A 398 -32.64 11.37 8.37
C ALA A 398 -33.09 12.74 7.81
N TRP A 399 -32.70 13.83 8.48
CA TRP A 399 -32.90 15.18 7.92
C TRP A 399 -32.18 15.33 6.58
N THR A 400 -30.91 14.88 6.49
CA THR A 400 -30.14 14.92 5.23
C THR A 400 -30.84 14.12 4.13
N LEU A 401 -31.33 12.91 4.45
CA LEU A 401 -32.06 12.07 3.51
C LEU A 401 -33.29 12.81 2.94
N LYS A 402 -34.08 13.42 3.79
CA LYS A 402 -35.26 14.20 3.37
C LYS A 402 -34.89 15.34 2.41
N GLN A 403 -33.79 16.06 2.68
CA GLN A 403 -33.33 17.13 1.76
C GLN A 403 -32.86 16.56 0.44
N MET A 404 -32.04 15.48 0.45
CA MET A 404 -31.51 14.85 -0.75
C MET A 404 -32.62 14.28 -1.64
N ASP A 405 -33.65 13.67 -1.04
CA ASP A 405 -34.82 13.16 -1.77
C ASP A 405 -35.63 14.28 -2.42
N ALA A 406 -35.83 15.38 -1.71
CA ALA A 406 -36.55 16.54 -2.23
C ALA A 406 -35.81 17.24 -3.37
N TRP A 407 -34.47 17.27 -3.33
CA TRP A 407 -33.67 18.00 -4.33
C TRP A 407 -33.29 17.14 -5.54
N TYR A 408 -32.95 15.85 -5.33
CA TYR A 408 -32.31 15.02 -6.36
C TYR A 408 -32.99 13.65 -6.57
N GLY A 409 -33.96 13.27 -5.73
CA GLY A 409 -34.51 11.92 -5.71
C GLY A 409 -33.48 10.87 -5.20
N SER A 410 -33.84 9.60 -5.21
CA SER A 410 -33.02 8.50 -4.65
C SER A 410 -32.12 7.80 -5.67
N ARG A 411 -32.52 7.78 -6.95
CA ARG A 411 -31.96 6.92 -7.99
C ARG A 411 -30.44 7.02 -8.16
N SER A 412 -29.87 8.20 -8.04
CA SER A 412 -28.42 8.42 -8.18
C SER A 412 -27.60 7.75 -7.07
N ARG A 413 -28.22 7.41 -5.92
CA ARG A 413 -27.56 6.83 -4.74
C ARG A 413 -27.62 5.31 -4.70
N GLU A 414 -28.51 4.66 -5.47
CA GLU A 414 -28.78 3.22 -5.43
C GLU A 414 -27.51 2.37 -5.60
N LYS A 415 -26.63 2.77 -6.50
CA LYS A 415 -25.33 2.10 -6.75
C LYS A 415 -24.46 2.03 -5.48
N LEU A 416 -24.31 3.13 -4.76
CA LEU A 416 -23.49 3.21 -3.55
C LEU A 416 -24.16 2.53 -2.35
N ILE A 417 -25.49 2.59 -2.27
CA ILE A 417 -26.28 1.86 -1.26
C ILE A 417 -26.08 0.35 -1.44
N ARG A 418 -26.18 -0.14 -2.67
CA ARG A 418 -25.98 -1.56 -2.99
C ARG A 418 -24.58 -2.02 -2.61
N ARG A 419 -23.53 -1.27 -2.95
CA ARG A 419 -22.14 -1.58 -2.57
C ARG A 419 -22.00 -1.72 -1.05
N ALA A 420 -22.49 -0.75 -0.29
CA ALA A 420 -22.40 -0.75 1.16
C ALA A 420 -23.16 -1.93 1.80
N ASN A 421 -24.36 -2.23 1.31
CA ASN A 421 -25.16 -3.37 1.80
C ASN A 421 -24.46 -4.70 1.50
N ALA A 422 -23.96 -4.89 0.26
CA ALA A 422 -23.28 -6.11 -0.17
C ALA A 422 -22.03 -6.39 0.68
N SER A 423 -21.15 -5.39 0.81
CA SER A 423 -19.92 -5.52 1.61
C SER A 423 -20.21 -5.72 3.10
N SER A 424 -21.20 -5.01 3.66
CA SER A 424 -21.58 -5.17 5.07
C SER A 424 -22.07 -6.58 5.39
N LEU A 425 -22.86 -7.18 4.51
CA LEU A 425 -23.31 -8.59 4.64
C LEU A 425 -22.13 -9.54 4.48
N ALA A 426 -21.29 -9.35 3.45
CA ALA A 426 -20.14 -10.20 3.18
C ALA A 426 -19.11 -10.21 4.33
N ARG A 427 -18.85 -9.07 4.95
CA ARG A 427 -17.98 -8.97 6.14
C ARG A 427 -18.48 -9.82 7.32
N LYS A 428 -19.79 -10.07 7.39
CA LYS A 428 -20.43 -10.94 8.38
C LYS A 428 -20.51 -12.41 7.93
N ASN A 429 -19.99 -12.73 6.75
CA ASN A 429 -20.14 -14.02 6.08
C ASN A 429 -21.62 -14.40 5.84
N ASP A 430 -22.49 -13.43 5.65
CA ASP A 430 -23.91 -13.63 5.40
C ASP A 430 -24.14 -13.98 3.91
N PRO A 431 -24.70 -15.15 3.57
CA PRO A 431 -24.98 -15.55 2.19
C PRO A 431 -25.94 -14.61 1.44
N ALA A 432 -26.73 -13.80 2.15
CA ALA A 432 -27.56 -12.75 1.54
C ALA A 432 -26.74 -11.70 0.77
N ALA A 433 -25.42 -11.66 0.97
CA ALA A 433 -24.49 -10.86 0.19
C ALA A 433 -24.37 -11.34 -1.27
N ILE A 434 -24.51 -12.64 -1.54
CA ILE A 434 -24.23 -13.27 -2.84
C ILE A 434 -24.97 -12.58 -4.00
N PRO A 435 -26.29 -12.45 -4.00
CA PRO A 435 -27.00 -11.84 -5.13
C PRO A 435 -26.60 -10.39 -5.37
N LEU A 436 -26.34 -9.61 -4.31
CA LEU A 436 -25.91 -8.22 -4.43
C LEU A 436 -24.48 -8.12 -4.99
N LEU A 437 -23.58 -9.00 -4.56
CA LEU A 437 -22.21 -9.06 -5.05
C LEU A 437 -22.14 -9.49 -6.52
N LEU A 438 -22.95 -10.48 -6.91
CA LEU A 438 -23.08 -10.93 -8.30
C LEU A 438 -23.63 -9.80 -9.20
N GLU A 439 -24.60 -9.04 -8.70
CA GLU A 439 -25.12 -7.87 -9.43
C GLU A 439 -24.00 -6.83 -9.67
N ILE A 440 -23.19 -6.53 -8.64
CA ILE A 440 -22.06 -5.59 -8.78
C ILE A 440 -21.01 -6.15 -9.75
N LEU A 441 -20.63 -7.42 -9.60
CA LEU A 441 -19.61 -8.06 -10.42
C LEU A 441 -19.99 -8.08 -11.90
N ASN A 442 -21.23 -8.43 -12.21
CA ASN A 442 -21.70 -8.57 -13.59
C ASN A 442 -22.05 -7.22 -14.25
N ASN A 443 -22.20 -6.16 -13.48
CA ASN A 443 -22.55 -4.84 -14.02
C ASN A 443 -21.32 -4.11 -14.58
N ARG A 444 -21.18 -4.07 -15.90
CA ARG A 444 -20.07 -3.40 -16.59
C ARG A 444 -20.05 -1.86 -16.42
N ASN A 445 -21.11 -1.26 -15.89
CA ASN A 445 -21.14 0.16 -15.48
C ASN A 445 -20.53 0.40 -14.09
N GLU A 446 -20.21 -0.68 -13.35
CA GLU A 446 -19.38 -0.60 -12.16
C GLU A 446 -17.91 -0.50 -12.56
N GLY A 447 -17.13 0.33 -11.85
CA GLY A 447 -15.69 0.45 -12.12
C GLY A 447 -14.91 -0.80 -11.65
N PRO A 448 -13.69 -1.01 -12.19
CA PRO A 448 -12.87 -2.17 -11.88
C PRO A 448 -12.65 -2.40 -10.37
N VAL A 449 -12.43 -1.34 -9.59
CA VAL A 449 -12.23 -1.45 -8.14
C VAL A 449 -13.46 -2.01 -7.43
N ALA A 450 -14.67 -1.56 -7.80
CA ALA A 450 -15.90 -2.06 -7.17
C ALA A 450 -16.18 -3.52 -7.55
N ARG A 451 -15.95 -3.87 -8.81
CA ARG A 451 -16.10 -5.24 -9.32
C ARG A 451 -15.06 -6.18 -8.70
N ALA A 452 -13.81 -5.74 -8.56
CA ALA A 452 -12.76 -6.49 -7.88
C ALA A 452 -13.08 -6.70 -6.39
N ASN A 453 -13.64 -5.69 -5.68
CA ASN A 453 -14.13 -5.86 -4.31
C ASN A 453 -15.24 -6.93 -4.25
N ALA A 454 -16.20 -6.90 -5.18
CA ALA A 454 -17.26 -7.91 -5.23
C ALA A 454 -16.70 -9.32 -5.47
N ALA A 455 -15.77 -9.48 -6.42
CA ALA A 455 -15.07 -10.75 -6.67
C ALA A 455 -14.32 -11.26 -5.43
N GLY A 456 -13.64 -10.37 -4.72
CA GLY A 456 -12.91 -10.71 -3.50
C GLY A 456 -13.82 -11.18 -2.37
N HIS A 457 -14.92 -10.49 -2.14
CA HIS A 457 -15.94 -10.93 -1.17
C HIS A 457 -16.59 -12.25 -1.55
N LEU A 458 -16.91 -12.46 -2.84
CA LEU A 458 -17.46 -13.72 -3.36
C LEU A 458 -16.53 -14.90 -3.13
N GLY A 459 -15.22 -14.68 -3.06
CA GLY A 459 -14.26 -15.74 -2.73
C GLY A 459 -14.55 -16.50 -1.43
N ARG A 460 -15.27 -15.90 -0.48
CA ARG A 460 -15.72 -16.55 0.76
C ARG A 460 -16.83 -17.57 0.52
N PHE A 461 -17.55 -17.43 -0.58
CA PHE A 461 -18.68 -18.25 -0.99
C PHE A 461 -18.39 -19.08 -2.25
N SER A 462 -17.13 -19.24 -2.62
CA SER A 462 -16.72 -19.82 -3.91
C SER A 462 -17.05 -21.30 -4.10
N VAL A 463 -17.53 -21.98 -3.05
CA VAL A 463 -18.11 -23.33 -3.14
C VAL A 463 -19.54 -23.35 -3.68
N ASP A 464 -20.24 -22.21 -3.68
CA ASP A 464 -21.53 -22.04 -4.34
C ASP A 464 -21.33 -22.10 -5.87
N PRO A 465 -22.04 -22.97 -6.61
CA PRO A 465 -21.83 -23.13 -8.04
C PRO A 465 -22.02 -21.83 -8.85
N THR A 466 -22.97 -20.97 -8.45
CA THR A 466 -23.24 -19.71 -9.13
C THR A 466 -22.06 -18.74 -8.93
N VAL A 467 -21.52 -18.70 -7.72
CA VAL A 467 -20.32 -17.90 -7.38
C VAL A 467 -19.09 -18.44 -8.10
N PHE A 468 -18.91 -19.75 -8.11
CA PHE A 468 -17.80 -20.39 -8.83
C PHE A 468 -17.81 -20.01 -10.31
N GLU A 469 -18.94 -20.16 -11.00
CA GLU A 469 -19.06 -19.81 -12.40
C GLU A 469 -18.84 -18.32 -12.68
N ALA A 470 -19.33 -17.45 -11.81
CA ALA A 470 -19.10 -16.01 -11.92
C ALA A 470 -17.61 -15.67 -11.81
N LEU A 471 -16.90 -16.20 -10.79
CA LEU A 471 -15.46 -15.98 -10.62
C LEU A 471 -14.66 -16.59 -11.78
N ARG A 472 -15.06 -17.79 -12.26
CA ARG A 472 -14.43 -18.44 -13.40
C ARG A 472 -14.55 -17.59 -14.68
N HIS A 473 -15.73 -17.00 -14.90
CA HIS A 473 -15.96 -16.07 -16.02
C HIS A 473 -15.04 -14.84 -15.94
N GLU A 474 -14.84 -14.27 -14.76
CA GLU A 474 -14.02 -13.07 -14.55
C GLU A 474 -12.51 -13.31 -14.69
N LEU A 475 -12.05 -14.55 -14.83
CA LEU A 475 -10.66 -14.83 -15.25
C LEU A 475 -10.35 -14.29 -16.66
N GLN A 476 -11.35 -13.97 -17.45
CA GLN A 476 -11.24 -13.41 -18.81
C GLN A 476 -11.63 -11.92 -18.88
N ASP A 477 -11.80 -11.26 -17.73
CA ASP A 477 -12.15 -9.83 -17.72
C ASP A 477 -11.05 -8.98 -18.41
N PRO A 478 -11.40 -7.93 -19.17
CA PRO A 478 -10.41 -7.04 -19.77
C PRO A 478 -9.50 -6.37 -18.74
N ASP A 479 -9.97 -6.13 -17.50
CA ASP A 479 -9.18 -5.47 -16.46
C ASP A 479 -8.32 -6.50 -15.67
N PRO A 480 -6.99 -6.32 -15.62
CA PRO A 480 -6.09 -7.23 -14.91
C PRO A 480 -6.34 -7.32 -13.41
N LEU A 481 -6.88 -6.27 -12.78
CA LEU A 481 -7.21 -6.29 -11.36
C LEU A 481 -8.32 -7.31 -11.08
N ILE A 482 -9.37 -7.33 -11.92
CA ILE A 482 -10.48 -8.26 -11.77
C ILE A 482 -10.01 -9.68 -12.02
N ARG A 483 -9.24 -9.93 -13.09
CA ARG A 483 -8.66 -11.26 -13.36
C ARG A 483 -7.81 -11.78 -12.20
N ALA A 484 -6.96 -10.91 -11.62
CA ALA A 484 -6.10 -11.29 -10.49
C ALA A 484 -6.93 -11.66 -9.25
N ILE A 485 -7.92 -10.84 -8.90
CA ILE A 485 -8.77 -11.10 -7.73
C ILE A 485 -9.62 -12.34 -7.94
N ALA A 486 -10.16 -12.56 -9.14
CA ALA A 486 -10.88 -13.79 -9.49
C ALA A 486 -9.96 -15.01 -9.33
N ALA A 487 -8.74 -14.97 -9.88
CA ALA A 487 -7.78 -16.07 -9.80
C ALA A 487 -7.39 -16.41 -8.35
N ILE A 488 -7.14 -15.39 -7.51
CA ILE A 488 -6.76 -15.56 -6.10
C ILE A 488 -7.91 -16.17 -5.28
N ASN A 489 -9.15 -15.85 -5.64
CA ASN A 489 -10.33 -16.21 -4.87
C ASN A 489 -11.12 -17.41 -5.45
N LEU A 490 -10.71 -17.97 -6.58
CA LEU A 490 -11.37 -19.13 -7.18
C LEU A 490 -11.01 -20.41 -6.39
N ARG A 491 -11.88 -20.79 -5.45
CA ARG A 491 -11.71 -21.98 -4.60
C ARG A 491 -12.85 -22.95 -4.87
N PRO A 492 -12.66 -23.89 -5.82
CA PRO A 492 -13.72 -24.80 -6.25
C PRO A 492 -14.09 -25.81 -5.16
N GLY A 493 -15.34 -26.28 -5.18
CA GLY A 493 -15.73 -27.53 -4.58
C GLY A 493 -15.03 -28.74 -5.27
N ALA A 494 -15.19 -29.93 -4.72
CA ALA A 494 -14.55 -31.12 -5.26
C ALA A 494 -15.00 -31.42 -6.72
N ALA A 495 -16.26 -31.18 -7.04
CA ALA A 495 -16.83 -31.39 -8.37
C ALA A 495 -16.22 -30.45 -9.44
N ASP A 496 -15.95 -29.20 -9.07
CA ASP A 496 -15.52 -28.15 -10.00
C ASP A 496 -13.98 -28.01 -10.12
N ARG A 497 -13.23 -28.85 -9.39
CA ARG A 497 -11.78 -28.74 -9.29
C ARG A 497 -11.09 -28.84 -10.66
N ALA A 498 -11.52 -29.75 -11.53
CA ALA A 498 -10.93 -29.92 -12.86
C ALA A 498 -11.17 -28.68 -13.74
N ALA A 499 -12.41 -28.16 -13.74
CA ALA A 499 -12.78 -26.95 -14.48
C ALA A 499 -12.03 -25.71 -13.98
N ALA A 500 -11.81 -25.60 -12.66
CA ALA A 500 -11.01 -24.53 -12.08
C ALA A 500 -9.56 -24.57 -12.53
N ILE A 501 -8.92 -25.76 -12.54
CA ILE A 501 -7.53 -25.93 -12.98
C ILE A 501 -7.37 -25.55 -14.44
N GLU A 502 -8.29 -26.00 -15.31
CA GLU A 502 -8.29 -25.66 -16.73
C GLU A 502 -8.42 -24.15 -16.97
N ALA A 503 -9.39 -23.52 -16.29
CA ALA A 503 -9.61 -22.07 -16.41
C ALA A 503 -8.42 -21.25 -15.89
N LEU A 504 -7.86 -21.64 -14.73
CA LEU A 504 -6.69 -20.99 -14.14
C LEU A 504 -5.44 -21.14 -15.01
N ALA A 505 -5.26 -22.26 -15.72
CA ALA A 505 -4.08 -22.47 -16.56
C ALA A 505 -3.85 -21.35 -17.58
N GLN A 506 -4.90 -20.75 -18.11
CA GLN A 506 -4.81 -19.60 -19.02
C GLN A 506 -4.14 -18.39 -18.35
N GLY A 507 -4.41 -18.14 -17.07
CA GLY A 507 -3.86 -17.02 -16.31
C GLY A 507 -2.34 -17.10 -16.11
N LEU A 508 -1.70 -18.27 -16.34
CA LEU A 508 -0.24 -18.39 -16.34
C LEU A 508 0.44 -17.61 -17.47
N LYS A 509 -0.28 -17.35 -18.57
CA LYS A 509 0.17 -16.57 -19.73
C LYS A 509 -0.23 -15.12 -19.71
N ASP A 510 -0.93 -14.68 -18.66
CA ASP A 510 -1.43 -13.31 -18.55
C ASP A 510 -0.29 -12.28 -18.66
N PRO A 511 -0.47 -11.17 -19.39
CA PRO A 511 0.54 -10.11 -19.46
C PRO A 511 0.84 -9.50 -18.09
N ALA A 512 -0.16 -9.37 -17.17
CA ALA A 512 0.02 -8.78 -15.85
C ALA A 512 0.61 -9.77 -14.84
N ALA A 513 1.67 -9.37 -14.14
CA ALA A 513 2.35 -10.23 -13.17
C ALA A 513 1.45 -10.61 -11.99
N ILE A 514 0.58 -9.70 -11.53
CA ILE A 514 -0.35 -10.00 -10.42
C ILE A 514 -1.29 -11.16 -10.75
N VAL A 515 -1.70 -11.30 -12.01
CA VAL A 515 -2.55 -12.41 -12.47
C VAL A 515 -1.76 -13.71 -12.48
N ARG A 516 -0.57 -13.72 -13.09
CA ARG A 516 0.29 -14.92 -13.15
C ARG A 516 0.64 -15.44 -11.76
N ILE A 517 1.06 -14.55 -10.85
CA ILE A 517 1.47 -14.92 -9.49
C ILE A 517 0.26 -15.38 -8.66
N GLY A 518 -0.88 -14.69 -8.76
CA GLY A 518 -2.12 -15.12 -8.13
C GLY A 518 -2.59 -16.49 -8.64
N THR A 519 -2.56 -16.69 -9.94
CA THR A 519 -2.92 -17.96 -10.60
C THR A 519 -2.05 -19.12 -10.12
N VAL A 520 -0.71 -18.98 -10.14
CA VAL A 520 0.16 -20.08 -9.71
C VAL A 520 -0.02 -20.40 -8.21
N ALA A 521 -0.23 -19.38 -7.37
CA ALA A 521 -0.50 -19.60 -5.95
C ALA A 521 -1.79 -20.40 -5.74
N THR A 522 -2.84 -20.11 -6.49
CA THR A 522 -4.11 -20.83 -6.44
C THR A 522 -3.98 -22.26 -6.98
N LEU A 523 -3.35 -22.46 -8.14
CA LEU A 523 -3.09 -23.80 -8.69
C LEU A 523 -2.30 -24.68 -7.70
N VAL A 524 -1.27 -24.12 -7.08
CA VAL A 524 -0.49 -24.84 -6.05
C VAL A 524 -1.35 -25.16 -4.83
N SER A 525 -2.20 -24.25 -4.38
CA SER A 525 -3.14 -24.52 -3.29
C SER A 525 -4.14 -25.64 -3.61
N LEU A 526 -4.45 -25.81 -4.89
CA LEU A 526 -5.24 -26.93 -5.42
C LEU A 526 -4.40 -28.22 -5.62
N GLY A 527 -3.16 -28.27 -5.14
CA GLY A 527 -2.29 -29.45 -5.19
C GLY A 527 -1.59 -29.67 -6.52
N ILE A 528 -1.58 -28.69 -7.41
CA ILE A 528 -0.84 -28.75 -8.68
C ILE A 528 0.62 -28.42 -8.43
N ARG A 529 1.50 -29.40 -8.61
CA ARG A 529 2.96 -29.27 -8.43
C ARG A 529 3.69 -28.91 -9.72
N ASP A 530 3.13 -29.33 -10.84
CA ASP A 530 3.62 -29.06 -12.19
C ASP A 530 2.45 -29.04 -13.17
N MET A 531 2.62 -28.35 -14.29
CA MET A 531 1.64 -28.29 -15.37
C MET A 531 2.26 -28.91 -16.64
N PRO A 532 1.61 -29.94 -17.23
CA PRO A 532 2.12 -30.59 -18.44
C PRO A 532 1.88 -29.74 -19.71
N GLY A 533 2.58 -30.11 -20.77
CA GLY A 533 2.36 -29.60 -22.12
C GLY A 533 2.63 -28.12 -22.26
N GLN A 534 1.71 -27.42 -22.94
CA GLN A 534 1.86 -26.00 -23.33
C GLN A 534 1.95 -24.99 -22.16
N TYR A 535 1.67 -25.39 -20.93
CA TYR A 535 1.72 -24.53 -19.75
C TYR A 535 2.96 -24.77 -18.86
N SER A 536 3.81 -25.75 -19.18
CA SER A 536 4.94 -26.13 -18.34
C SER A 536 5.90 -24.97 -18.08
N GLU A 537 6.32 -24.27 -19.13
CA GLU A 537 7.26 -23.15 -19.00
C GLU A 537 6.62 -21.93 -18.33
N ASP A 538 5.35 -21.65 -18.61
CA ASP A 538 4.61 -20.57 -17.99
C ASP A 538 4.43 -20.81 -16.49
N PHE A 539 4.14 -22.04 -16.09
CA PHE A 539 4.03 -22.44 -14.70
C PHE A 539 5.37 -22.29 -13.95
N LYS A 540 6.48 -22.72 -14.58
CA LYS A 540 7.83 -22.53 -14.01
C LYS A 540 8.16 -21.05 -13.83
N ARG A 541 7.88 -20.20 -14.83
CA ARG A 541 8.09 -18.75 -14.74
C ARG A 541 7.24 -18.12 -13.64
N ALA A 542 5.98 -18.50 -13.51
CA ALA A 542 5.09 -17.99 -12.48
C ALA A 542 5.54 -18.41 -11.06
N LYS A 543 6.02 -19.67 -10.90
CA LYS A 543 6.66 -20.12 -9.64
C LYS A 543 7.91 -19.31 -9.31
N ALA A 544 8.75 -19.01 -10.28
CA ALA A 544 9.93 -18.18 -10.07
C ALA A 544 9.56 -16.74 -9.67
N ALA A 545 8.53 -16.17 -10.29
CA ALA A 545 8.01 -14.85 -9.92
C ALA A 545 7.43 -14.83 -8.50
N PHE A 546 6.70 -15.88 -8.10
CA PHE A 546 6.23 -16.03 -6.72
C PHE A 546 7.40 -16.10 -5.73
N ALA A 547 8.45 -16.87 -6.07
CA ALA A 547 9.64 -16.98 -5.22
C ALA A 547 10.36 -15.63 -5.07
N ALA A 548 10.53 -14.88 -6.17
CA ALA A 548 11.14 -13.53 -6.12
C ALA A 548 10.32 -12.56 -5.24
N ARG A 549 8.99 -12.64 -5.29
CA ARG A 549 8.12 -11.91 -4.36
C ARG A 549 8.33 -12.35 -2.91
N ALA A 550 8.41 -13.64 -2.65
CA ALA A 550 8.67 -14.17 -1.31
C ALA A 550 10.03 -13.70 -0.76
N ASP A 551 11.06 -13.65 -1.60
CA ASP A 551 12.39 -13.12 -1.26
C ASP A 551 12.33 -11.62 -0.94
N HIS A 552 11.48 -10.84 -1.64
CA HIS A 552 11.27 -9.42 -1.32
C HIS A 552 10.70 -9.20 0.10
N TYR A 553 9.81 -10.11 0.54
CA TYR A 553 9.19 -10.11 1.86
C TYR A 553 9.89 -11.04 2.86
N SER A 554 11.17 -11.26 2.71
CA SER A 554 11.94 -12.13 3.61
C SER A 554 12.02 -11.60 5.04
N ASP A 555 11.71 -10.34 5.28
CA ASP A 555 11.61 -9.69 6.60
C ASP A 555 10.18 -9.67 7.19
N ASP A 556 9.22 -10.33 6.55
CA ASP A 556 7.83 -10.40 6.98
C ASP A 556 7.43 -11.84 7.32
N ALA A 557 7.20 -12.12 8.61
CA ALA A 557 6.87 -13.47 9.09
C ALA A 557 5.59 -14.02 8.44
N THR A 558 4.56 -13.21 8.26
CA THR A 558 3.28 -13.64 7.65
C THR A 558 3.47 -14.05 6.19
N GLN A 559 4.21 -13.26 5.43
CA GLN A 559 4.53 -13.57 4.03
C GLN A 559 5.43 -14.81 3.93
N GLN A 560 6.36 -15.00 4.88
CA GLN A 560 7.21 -16.20 4.92
C GLN A 560 6.44 -17.47 5.31
N VAL A 561 5.40 -17.40 6.14
CA VAL A 561 4.49 -18.55 6.36
C VAL A 561 3.79 -18.94 5.06
N ALA A 562 3.29 -17.97 4.31
CA ALA A 562 2.65 -18.25 3.03
C ALA A 562 3.63 -18.85 1.99
N ALA A 563 4.85 -18.32 1.94
CA ALA A 563 5.91 -18.84 1.09
C ALA A 563 6.31 -20.28 1.47
N GLY A 564 6.51 -20.56 2.76
CA GLY A 564 6.84 -21.91 3.26
C GLY A 564 5.78 -22.95 2.89
N LYS A 565 4.49 -22.59 3.04
CA LYS A 565 3.37 -23.44 2.61
C LYS A 565 3.39 -23.69 1.09
N PHE A 566 3.63 -22.66 0.30
CA PHE A 566 3.75 -22.78 -1.15
C PHE A 566 4.90 -23.72 -1.53
N TYR A 567 6.06 -23.60 -0.91
CA TYR A 567 7.21 -24.46 -1.16
C TYR A 567 6.96 -25.92 -0.75
N LEU A 568 6.29 -26.16 0.38
CA LEU A 568 5.87 -27.51 0.76
C LEU A 568 4.95 -28.16 -0.30
N LEU A 569 3.96 -27.40 -0.74
CA LEU A 569 3.00 -27.89 -1.75
C LEU A 569 3.66 -28.17 -3.10
N THR A 570 4.68 -27.41 -3.47
CA THR A 570 5.45 -27.63 -4.71
C THR A 570 6.57 -28.66 -4.59
N GLY A 571 6.80 -29.21 -3.38
CA GLY A 571 7.85 -30.21 -3.12
C GLY A 571 9.25 -29.62 -2.89
N ASP A 572 9.40 -28.31 -2.78
CA ASP A 572 10.67 -27.65 -2.45
C ASP A 572 10.85 -27.55 -0.93
N ALA A 573 11.09 -28.71 -0.32
CA ALA A 573 11.23 -28.80 1.14
C ALA A 573 12.38 -27.93 1.69
N SER A 574 13.46 -27.77 0.93
CA SER A 574 14.60 -26.95 1.35
C SER A 574 14.25 -25.47 1.47
N ARG A 575 13.49 -24.91 0.51
CA ARG A 575 12.99 -23.55 0.61
C ARG A 575 11.93 -23.40 1.71
N ALA A 576 11.09 -24.42 1.89
CA ALA A 576 10.09 -24.42 2.96
C ALA A 576 10.76 -24.34 4.36
N VAL A 577 11.80 -25.16 4.60
CA VAL A 577 12.59 -25.11 5.85
C VAL A 577 13.14 -23.71 6.07
N ARG A 578 13.83 -23.12 5.07
CA ARG A 578 14.39 -21.77 5.21
C ARG A 578 13.34 -20.71 5.53
N ALA A 579 12.18 -20.76 4.87
CA ALA A 579 11.09 -19.82 5.12
C ALA A 579 10.56 -19.94 6.56
N PHE A 580 10.32 -21.16 7.06
CA PHE A 580 9.82 -21.36 8.42
C PHE A 580 10.88 -21.11 9.50
N GLU A 581 12.17 -21.43 9.27
CA GLU A 581 13.26 -21.01 10.17
C GLU A 581 13.33 -19.48 10.30
N LEU A 582 13.07 -18.79 9.19
CA LEU A 582 13.04 -17.32 9.18
C LEU A 582 11.85 -16.80 9.98
N VAL A 583 10.66 -17.41 9.85
CA VAL A 583 9.49 -17.08 10.69
C VAL A 583 9.81 -17.22 12.17
N SER A 584 10.41 -18.36 12.59
CA SER A 584 10.77 -18.59 14.01
C SER A 584 11.70 -17.52 14.57
N ARG A 585 12.53 -16.90 13.73
CA ARG A 585 13.43 -15.81 14.15
C ARG A 585 12.75 -14.43 14.15
N LEU A 586 11.86 -14.17 13.18
CA LEU A 586 11.18 -12.89 13.03
C LEU A 586 10.02 -12.70 14.00
N ASP A 587 9.33 -13.78 14.31
CA ASP A 587 8.14 -13.82 15.17
C ASP A 587 8.11 -15.15 15.93
N PRO A 588 8.84 -15.25 17.07
CA PRO A 588 8.93 -16.48 17.86
C PRO A 588 7.59 -16.96 18.43
N ASP A 589 6.61 -16.06 18.55
CA ASP A 589 5.29 -16.39 19.10
C ASP A 589 4.35 -16.99 18.04
N GLN A 590 4.77 -17.01 16.79
CA GLN A 590 3.97 -17.56 15.69
C GLN A 590 3.98 -19.10 15.75
N ASN A 591 2.82 -19.70 15.91
CA ASN A 591 2.64 -21.15 16.03
C ASN A 591 2.87 -21.86 14.68
N ILE A 592 4.13 -22.16 14.35
CA ILE A 592 4.56 -22.79 13.09
C ILE A 592 5.35 -24.09 13.28
N GLU A 593 5.50 -24.57 14.50
CA GLU A 593 6.35 -25.72 14.87
C GLU A 593 5.98 -26.98 14.07
N TYR A 594 4.68 -27.23 13.89
CA TYR A 594 4.23 -28.34 13.07
C TYR A 594 4.66 -28.19 11.61
N LEU A 595 4.50 -27.00 11.02
CA LEU A 595 4.88 -26.72 9.62
C LEU A 595 6.39 -26.86 9.43
N LEU A 596 7.17 -26.36 10.38
CA LEU A 596 8.64 -26.48 10.34
C LEU A 596 9.08 -27.93 10.53
N GLY A 597 8.49 -28.65 11.48
CA GLY A 597 8.75 -30.08 11.67
C GLY A 597 8.39 -30.91 10.44
N TYR A 598 7.25 -30.62 9.82
CA TYR A 598 6.85 -31.25 8.56
C TYR A 598 7.81 -30.93 7.40
N ALA A 599 8.27 -29.67 7.31
CA ALA A 599 9.24 -29.28 6.29
C ALA A 599 10.59 -30.01 6.46
N TYR A 600 11.10 -30.14 7.71
CA TYR A 600 12.29 -30.95 7.99
C TYR A 600 12.10 -32.43 7.61
N ALA A 601 10.94 -33.00 7.95
CA ALA A 601 10.63 -34.39 7.56
C ALA A 601 10.67 -34.57 6.03
N GLN A 602 10.07 -33.65 5.28
CA GLN A 602 10.07 -33.68 3.82
C GLN A 602 11.46 -33.40 3.21
N SER A 603 12.34 -32.68 3.90
CA SER A 603 13.73 -32.45 3.46
C SER A 603 14.69 -33.59 3.81
N GLY A 604 14.22 -34.62 4.53
CA GLY A 604 15.03 -35.77 4.99
C GLY A 604 15.75 -35.54 6.33
N ASP A 605 15.62 -34.38 6.96
CA ASP A 605 16.19 -34.10 8.28
C ASP A 605 15.27 -34.61 9.40
N VAL A 606 15.25 -35.94 9.54
CA VAL A 606 14.36 -36.62 10.51
C VAL A 606 14.69 -36.22 11.95
N SER A 607 15.95 -35.98 12.27
CA SER A 607 16.40 -35.62 13.62
C SER A 607 15.86 -34.27 14.08
N ARG A 608 15.94 -33.24 13.21
CA ARG A 608 15.34 -31.93 13.52
C ARG A 608 13.82 -31.99 13.50
N ALA A 609 13.23 -32.75 12.58
CA ALA A 609 11.78 -32.93 12.52
C ALA A 609 11.25 -33.48 13.86
N ARG A 610 11.82 -34.59 14.36
CA ARG A 610 11.41 -35.19 15.61
C ARG A 610 11.55 -34.22 16.79
N ARG A 611 12.71 -33.58 16.93
CA ARG A 611 12.99 -32.63 18.01
C ARG A 611 11.93 -31.53 18.12
N ILE A 612 11.53 -30.94 17.00
CA ILE A 612 10.54 -29.85 17.02
C ILE A 612 9.14 -30.38 17.28
N LEU A 613 8.74 -31.49 16.62
CA LEU A 613 7.41 -32.06 16.79
C LEU A 613 7.16 -32.60 18.19
N GLU A 614 8.18 -33.15 18.87
CA GLU A 614 8.12 -33.64 20.25
C GLU A 614 7.96 -32.50 21.29
N GLN A 615 8.37 -31.28 20.95
CA GLN A 615 8.22 -30.09 21.79
C GLN A 615 6.83 -29.48 21.74
N ILE A 616 5.98 -29.86 20.78
CA ILE A 616 4.62 -29.33 20.65
C ILE A 616 3.76 -29.81 21.83
N PRO A 617 3.26 -28.91 22.70
CA PRO A 617 2.56 -29.29 23.90
C PRO A 617 1.14 -29.82 23.59
N ALA A 618 0.60 -30.65 24.46
CA ALA A 618 -0.69 -31.34 24.26
C ALA A 618 -1.90 -30.39 24.10
N PHE A 619 -1.81 -29.18 24.65
CA PHE A 619 -2.85 -28.16 24.49
C PHE A 619 -2.81 -27.41 23.14
N ASN A 620 -1.74 -27.59 22.35
CA ASN A 620 -1.60 -26.96 21.04
C ASN A 620 -2.55 -27.64 20.05
N THR A 621 -3.27 -26.86 19.23
CA THR A 621 -4.21 -27.36 18.23
C THR A 621 -3.54 -28.28 17.19
N GLN A 622 -2.23 -28.17 16.98
CA GLN A 622 -1.44 -28.98 16.05
C GLN A 622 -0.88 -30.26 16.66
N TYR A 623 -1.05 -30.49 17.97
CA TYR A 623 -0.48 -31.63 18.68
C TYR A 623 -0.85 -32.98 18.06
N VAL A 624 -2.14 -33.18 17.78
CA VAL A 624 -2.61 -34.45 17.19
C VAL A 624 -1.97 -34.71 15.81
N ALA A 625 -1.82 -33.69 14.99
CA ALA A 625 -1.17 -33.80 13.70
C ALA A 625 0.34 -34.09 13.85
N ALA A 626 0.99 -33.46 14.83
CA ALA A 626 2.41 -33.71 15.16
C ALA A 626 2.64 -35.15 15.61
N GLN A 627 1.78 -35.68 16.50
CA GLN A 627 1.89 -37.07 16.97
C GLN A 627 1.65 -38.09 15.85
N ARG A 628 0.74 -37.81 14.92
CA ARG A 628 0.55 -38.65 13.73
C ARG A 628 1.82 -38.67 12.86
N LEU A 629 2.41 -37.51 12.61
CA LEU A 629 3.64 -37.40 11.81
C LEU A 629 4.81 -38.12 12.49
N LEU A 630 5.01 -37.94 13.79
CA LEU A 630 6.05 -38.61 14.58
C LEU A 630 6.02 -40.14 14.46
N ARG A 631 4.82 -40.75 14.39
CA ARG A 631 4.66 -42.21 14.22
C ARG A 631 5.10 -42.70 12.83
N THR A 632 5.11 -41.83 11.84
CA THR A 632 5.53 -42.19 10.46
C THR A 632 7.02 -41.98 10.22
N LEU A 633 7.69 -41.24 11.10
CA LEU A 633 9.11 -40.95 10.98
C LEU A 633 9.96 -42.10 11.51
N PRO A 634 11.10 -42.44 10.87
CA PRO A 634 12.06 -43.39 11.42
C PRO A 634 12.46 -43.04 12.85
N ALA A 635 12.78 -44.07 13.66
CA ALA A 635 13.36 -43.83 14.96
C ALA A 635 14.68 -43.07 14.82
N SER A 636 14.97 -42.15 15.75
CA SER A 636 16.27 -41.46 15.78
C SER A 636 17.38 -42.51 15.95
N GLN A 637 18.32 -42.55 15.01
CA GLN A 637 19.54 -43.35 15.19
C GLN A 637 20.41 -42.74 16.26
#